data_ac9734d576250b8393c57052302a498c
#
_entry.id   ac9734d576250b8393c57052302a498c
#
_cell.length_a   1.000
_cell.length_b   1.000
_cell.length_c   1.000
_cell.angle_alpha   90.00
_cell.angle_beta   90.00
_cell.angle_gamma   90.00
#
_symmetry.space_group_name_H-M   'P 1'
#
loop_
_entity.id
_entity.type
_entity.pdbx_description
1 polymer ?
#
loop_
_entity_poly.entity_id
_entity_poly.type
_entity_poly.pdbx_seq_one_letter_code
_entity_poly.pdbx_strand_id
1 'polypeptide(L)'
;MDKKRSILLVVLATFVLISCGTKELAVYVSSSGDNENEGTIEMPFQTIEKALKEAAKIRKSSNETITIHLKEGEYHLSTPLVITSELSDIAIIGEGTDKVSVKGSMILNTNWKAFDENIWVTEVEEEVVFNQLFINGEKQILARYPNFDENGGAWQGHAEDAIAKERVAKWKNPKGGFVHAMHRGRWGGFHYMITGVDSTGALTLTGGHQNNRPSPMHPELRMVENIFEELDSEGEWYFDKQENKLYLWPNAEADLINSTTEVSTLKHLIEVNGNPENPVKNVKIEGIRFEHAMRTFMEDYNKLLRSDWTIYRGGSILLSGTESISIKDCEFTNLGGNVIFVNGYNRNTEIIGNHIHDVGATAISFVGDSTAVRSPSYQYSEFVPIAEMDTIQGPANELYPAGGKVENNLIYKIGRIEKQVAGVQISMAMNIHVKNNSIYDVPRAGINVSEGTWGGHLIENNDVFNTVLETGDHGAFNSWGRDRFWHPNRKVIDSLVQANPEMPYWDAIHTTIIRNNRFRCDHGWDIDLDDGSSNYHIYNNLCLNGGIKLREGFDRVVENNIMVNNGFHPHVWFANSKDVFRKNITMTKHFPIRLTGWGKEVDYNLFPDAASLALAQENNTDANSLFGNPLFISPETGDFTVAENSPALQLGFKNFPMDNFGVQKAELKAIAKQPNIPELNASYSQKESKNMKNWLGGTLKNVETLAEQSASGLHSMDGVIVLNVKDKSKLAMSGITDGDVVVGVEGEK
;
A
#
# COMPACT_ATOMS: atom_id res chain seq x y z
N MET A 1 -64.64 17.59 -64.75
CA MET A 1 -64.45 18.22 -63.43
C MET A 1 -64.72 17.14 -62.37
N ASP A 2 -63.75 16.36 -62.00
CA ASP A 2 -63.91 15.31 -60.99
C ASP A 2 -62.81 15.43 -59.96
N LYS A 3 -63.22 15.66 -58.70
CA LYS A 3 -62.38 15.70 -57.53
C LYS A 3 -62.17 14.28 -57.03
N LYS A 4 -60.94 13.73 -57.21
CA LYS A 4 -60.52 12.51 -56.50
C LYS A 4 -60.05 12.85 -55.07
N ARG A 5 -60.79 12.34 -54.07
CA ARG A 5 -60.38 12.30 -52.67
C ARG A 5 -59.53 11.11 -52.44
N SER A 6 -58.23 11.34 -52.08
CA SER A 6 -57.37 10.30 -51.59
C SER A 6 -57.60 10.14 -50.06
N ILE A 7 -57.98 8.97 -49.67
CA ILE A 7 -58.08 8.54 -48.25
C ILE A 7 -56.67 8.00 -47.87
N LEU A 8 -56.03 8.70 -46.95
CA LEU A 8 -54.75 8.28 -46.34
C LEU A 8 -55.09 7.36 -45.16
N LEU A 9 -54.80 6.06 -45.32
CA LEU A 9 -54.91 5.07 -44.22
C LEU A 9 -53.66 5.15 -43.35
N VAL A 10 -53.76 5.71 -42.16
CA VAL A 10 -52.72 5.66 -41.16
C VAL A 10 -52.82 4.34 -40.41
N VAL A 11 -51.89 3.41 -40.70
CA VAL A 11 -51.73 2.18 -39.93
C VAL A 11 -50.86 2.52 -38.71
N LEU A 12 -51.52 2.59 -37.54
CA LEU A 12 -50.84 2.75 -36.25
C LEU A 12 -50.23 1.39 -35.86
N ALA A 13 -48.96 1.19 -36.14
CA ALA A 13 -48.20 0.03 -35.65
C ALA A 13 -47.87 0.26 -34.18
N THR A 14 -48.61 -0.36 -33.29
CA THR A 14 -48.29 -0.44 -31.85
C THR A 14 -47.09 -1.38 -31.69
N PHE A 15 -45.89 -0.83 -31.56
CA PHE A 15 -44.73 -1.56 -31.10
C PHE A 15 -44.95 -1.86 -29.61
N VAL A 16 -45.35 -3.08 -29.30
CA VAL A 16 -45.25 -3.62 -27.95
C VAL A 16 -43.73 -3.91 -27.74
N LEU A 17 -43.06 -2.99 -27.06
CA LEU A 17 -41.75 -3.25 -26.50
C LEU A 17 -41.95 -4.33 -25.41
N ILE A 18 -41.78 -5.60 -25.78
CA ILE A 18 -41.54 -6.67 -24.80
C ILE A 18 -40.19 -6.35 -24.23
N SER A 19 -40.18 -5.64 -23.08
CA SER A 19 -39.02 -5.62 -22.21
C SER A 19 -38.78 -7.06 -21.78
N CYS A 20 -37.82 -7.70 -22.41
CA CYS A 20 -37.27 -8.96 -21.92
C CYS A 20 -36.42 -8.60 -20.69
N GLY A 21 -37.07 -8.32 -19.56
CA GLY A 21 -36.44 -8.28 -18.26
C GLY A 21 -35.91 -9.69 -18.03
N THR A 22 -34.60 -9.83 -17.96
CA THR A 22 -33.97 -11.02 -17.41
C THR A 22 -34.60 -11.26 -16.05
N LYS A 23 -35.26 -12.40 -15.88
CA LYS A 23 -35.89 -12.74 -14.60
C LYS A 23 -34.79 -12.98 -13.60
N GLU A 24 -34.54 -11.99 -12.75
CA GLU A 24 -33.55 -12.11 -11.67
C GLU A 24 -33.98 -13.22 -10.72
N LEU A 25 -33.08 -14.16 -10.44
CA LEU A 25 -33.29 -15.20 -9.45
C LEU A 25 -32.83 -14.65 -8.09
N ALA A 26 -33.76 -14.16 -7.31
CA ALA A 26 -33.49 -13.50 -6.03
C ALA A 26 -33.65 -14.46 -4.85
N VAL A 27 -32.70 -14.42 -3.93
CA VAL A 27 -32.72 -15.08 -2.62
C VAL A 27 -32.54 -14.03 -1.54
N TYR A 28 -33.36 -14.05 -0.50
CA TYR A 28 -33.33 -13.03 0.55
C TYR A 28 -32.83 -13.60 1.87
N VAL A 29 -32.04 -12.77 2.56
CA VAL A 29 -31.45 -13.07 3.89
C VAL A 29 -31.80 -11.94 4.84
N SER A 30 -32.20 -12.28 6.06
CA SER A 30 -32.44 -11.33 7.16
C SER A 30 -31.91 -11.92 8.46
N SER A 31 -31.22 -11.18 9.29
CA SER A 31 -30.77 -11.66 10.61
C SER A 31 -31.94 -12.11 11.52
N SER A 32 -33.15 -11.62 11.25
CA SER A 32 -34.40 -12.07 11.90
C SER A 32 -35.15 -13.16 11.13
N GLY A 33 -34.58 -13.71 10.05
CA GLY A 33 -35.17 -14.78 9.26
C GLY A 33 -35.05 -16.16 9.93
N ASP A 34 -35.38 -17.21 9.14
CA ASP A 34 -35.26 -18.60 9.58
C ASP A 34 -34.69 -19.44 8.43
N ASN A 35 -33.72 -20.29 8.69
CA ASN A 35 -33.09 -21.15 7.70
C ASN A 35 -34.01 -22.26 7.15
N GLU A 36 -35.15 -22.47 7.77
CA GLU A 36 -36.21 -23.37 7.26
C GLU A 36 -37.18 -22.68 6.29
N ASN A 37 -37.08 -21.37 6.15
CA ASN A 37 -37.85 -20.56 5.18
C ASN A 37 -37.48 -20.90 3.73
N GLU A 38 -38.23 -20.31 2.78
CA GLU A 38 -38.04 -20.51 1.33
C GLU A 38 -37.01 -19.54 0.69
N GLY A 39 -36.50 -18.58 1.44
CA GLY A 39 -35.58 -17.55 0.95
C GLY A 39 -36.25 -16.49 0.07
N THR A 40 -37.57 -16.28 0.19
CA THR A 40 -38.29 -15.21 -0.47
C THR A 40 -38.21 -13.92 0.35
N ILE A 41 -38.68 -12.79 -0.22
CA ILE A 41 -38.66 -11.50 0.47
C ILE A 41 -39.55 -11.50 1.74
N GLU A 42 -40.64 -12.27 1.75
CA GLU A 42 -41.56 -12.46 2.88
C GLU A 42 -41.05 -13.48 3.88
N MET A 43 -40.31 -14.49 3.40
CA MET A 43 -39.79 -15.59 4.22
C MET A 43 -38.27 -15.76 3.95
N PRO A 44 -37.43 -14.80 4.42
CA PRO A 44 -36.00 -14.81 4.17
C PRO A 44 -35.28 -15.89 4.99
N PHE A 45 -34.15 -16.36 4.49
CA PHE A 45 -33.22 -17.16 5.29
C PHE A 45 -32.61 -16.32 6.41
N GLN A 46 -32.11 -16.98 7.45
CA GLN A 46 -31.42 -16.32 8.55
C GLN A 46 -29.95 -16.03 8.21
N THR A 47 -29.28 -16.93 7.50
CA THR A 47 -27.83 -16.86 7.29
C THR A 47 -27.43 -16.80 5.81
N ILE A 48 -26.31 -16.15 5.53
CA ILE A 48 -25.75 -16.01 4.19
C ILE A 48 -25.26 -17.38 3.68
N GLU A 49 -24.71 -18.22 4.57
CA GLU A 49 -24.27 -19.58 4.24
C GLU A 49 -25.44 -20.46 3.74
N LYS A 50 -26.63 -20.28 4.31
CA LYS A 50 -27.83 -20.99 3.83
C LYS A 50 -28.23 -20.50 2.45
N ALA A 51 -28.21 -19.20 2.22
CA ALA A 51 -28.51 -18.60 0.92
C ALA A 51 -27.52 -19.06 -0.17
N LEU A 52 -26.21 -19.13 0.13
CA LEU A 52 -25.21 -19.67 -0.80
C LEU A 52 -25.46 -21.15 -1.14
N LYS A 53 -25.85 -21.98 -0.16
CA LYS A 53 -26.22 -23.38 -0.38
C LYS A 53 -27.46 -23.51 -1.27
N GLU A 54 -28.43 -22.61 -1.12
CA GLU A 54 -29.62 -22.60 -1.97
C GLU A 54 -29.30 -22.09 -3.38
N ALA A 55 -28.49 -21.03 -3.50
CA ALA A 55 -27.96 -20.54 -4.77
C ALA A 55 -27.22 -21.65 -5.55
N ALA A 56 -26.43 -22.48 -4.89
CA ALA A 56 -25.77 -23.63 -5.51
C ALA A 56 -26.74 -24.70 -6.02
N LYS A 57 -27.92 -24.89 -5.39
CA LYS A 57 -28.97 -25.76 -5.91
C LYS A 57 -29.66 -25.16 -7.14
N ILE A 58 -30.01 -23.88 -7.07
CA ILE A 58 -30.60 -23.12 -8.19
C ILE A 58 -29.69 -23.14 -9.41
N ARG A 59 -28.39 -22.98 -9.23
CA ARG A 59 -27.37 -22.99 -10.29
C ARG A 59 -27.37 -24.27 -11.11
N LYS A 60 -27.69 -25.45 -10.51
CA LYS A 60 -27.78 -26.72 -11.23
C LYS A 60 -28.86 -26.73 -12.31
N SER A 61 -29.86 -25.86 -12.23
CA SER A 61 -30.98 -25.79 -13.15
C SER A 61 -31.09 -24.47 -13.93
N SER A 62 -30.27 -23.48 -13.60
CA SER A 62 -30.29 -22.17 -14.26
C SER A 62 -28.88 -21.58 -14.43
N ASN A 63 -28.67 -20.91 -15.58
CA ASN A 63 -27.48 -20.12 -15.86
C ASN A 63 -27.70 -18.62 -15.70
N GLU A 64 -28.88 -18.20 -15.21
CA GLU A 64 -29.17 -16.79 -14.94
C GLU A 64 -28.42 -16.30 -13.71
N THR A 65 -28.17 -14.99 -13.59
CA THR A 65 -27.56 -14.42 -12.40
C THR A 65 -28.44 -14.65 -11.18
N ILE A 66 -27.85 -15.14 -10.10
CA ILE A 66 -28.51 -15.33 -8.82
C ILE A 66 -28.10 -14.18 -7.91
N THR A 67 -29.09 -13.43 -7.39
CA THR A 67 -28.82 -12.34 -6.45
C THR A 67 -29.26 -12.71 -5.03
N ILE A 68 -28.31 -12.66 -4.11
CA ILE A 68 -28.55 -12.78 -2.67
C ILE A 68 -28.68 -11.38 -2.10
N HIS A 69 -29.90 -11.03 -1.65
CA HIS A 69 -30.20 -9.75 -1.02
C HIS A 69 -30.08 -9.87 0.50
N LEU A 70 -29.19 -9.07 1.09
CA LEU A 70 -29.03 -8.95 2.53
C LEU A 70 -29.85 -7.78 3.01
N LYS A 71 -30.88 -8.05 3.83
CA LYS A 71 -31.68 -7.03 4.51
C LYS A 71 -30.90 -6.41 5.66
N GLU A 72 -31.36 -5.25 6.12
CA GLU A 72 -30.80 -4.58 7.30
C GLU A 72 -30.55 -5.55 8.47
N GLY A 73 -29.35 -5.51 9.03
CA GLY A 73 -28.93 -6.34 10.15
C GLY A 73 -27.44 -6.62 10.21
N GLU A 74 -27.02 -7.23 11.30
CA GLU A 74 -25.68 -7.73 11.53
C GLU A 74 -25.62 -9.25 11.28
N TYR A 75 -24.63 -9.68 10.53
CA TYR A 75 -24.43 -11.07 10.15
C TYR A 75 -23.07 -11.56 10.66
N HIS A 76 -23.07 -12.30 11.77
CA HIS A 76 -21.86 -12.91 12.33
C HIS A 76 -21.58 -14.23 11.63
N LEU A 77 -20.46 -14.29 10.92
CA LEU A 77 -20.04 -15.50 10.22
C LEU A 77 -19.37 -16.48 11.18
N SER A 78 -19.75 -17.75 11.11
CA SER A 78 -19.08 -18.83 11.85
C SER A 78 -17.90 -19.41 11.06
N THR A 79 -17.93 -19.31 9.74
CA THR A 79 -16.89 -19.72 8.80
C THR A 79 -16.84 -18.73 7.64
N PRO A 80 -15.73 -18.61 6.91
CA PRO A 80 -15.69 -17.80 5.70
C PRO A 80 -16.77 -18.22 4.69
N LEU A 81 -17.36 -17.24 4.00
CA LEU A 81 -18.24 -17.50 2.86
C LEU A 81 -17.40 -17.96 1.67
N VAL A 82 -17.52 -19.20 1.25
CA VAL A 82 -16.73 -19.77 0.15
C VAL A 82 -17.53 -19.77 -1.14
N ILE A 83 -17.03 -19.10 -2.17
CA ILE A 83 -17.60 -19.03 -3.52
C ILE A 83 -16.66 -19.79 -4.46
N THR A 84 -17.14 -20.89 -5.04
CA THR A 84 -16.39 -21.69 -6.01
C THR A 84 -16.90 -21.48 -7.43
N SER A 85 -16.25 -22.07 -8.43
CA SER A 85 -16.66 -21.95 -9.84
C SER A 85 -18.11 -22.44 -10.10
N GLU A 86 -18.64 -23.31 -9.25
CA GLU A 86 -20.05 -23.73 -9.30
C GLU A 86 -21.03 -22.59 -8.96
N LEU A 87 -20.56 -21.53 -8.31
CA LEU A 87 -21.31 -20.33 -7.95
C LEU A 87 -20.94 -19.11 -8.80
N SER A 88 -20.41 -19.30 -10.01
CA SER A 88 -20.23 -18.20 -10.96
C SER A 88 -21.57 -17.51 -11.27
N ASP A 89 -21.53 -16.26 -11.73
CA ASP A 89 -22.71 -15.42 -12.03
C ASP A 89 -23.62 -15.19 -10.80
N ILE A 90 -23.00 -14.87 -9.65
CA ILE A 90 -23.70 -14.57 -8.39
C ILE A 90 -23.44 -13.11 -7.95
N ALA A 91 -24.48 -12.48 -7.39
CA ALA A 91 -24.39 -11.20 -6.72
C ALA A 91 -24.78 -11.32 -5.24
N ILE A 92 -24.02 -10.69 -4.34
CA ILE A 92 -24.34 -10.54 -2.92
C ILE A 92 -24.50 -9.03 -2.69
N ILE A 93 -25.71 -8.57 -2.42
CA ILE A 93 -26.05 -7.15 -2.36
C ILE A 93 -26.71 -6.84 -1.02
N GLY A 94 -26.09 -5.89 -0.28
CA GLY A 94 -26.67 -5.33 0.93
C GLY A 94 -27.53 -4.12 0.63
N GLU A 95 -28.44 -3.79 1.56
CA GLU A 95 -29.30 -2.59 1.48
C GLU A 95 -28.55 -1.27 1.76
N GLY A 96 -27.23 -1.31 1.93
CA GLY A 96 -26.33 -0.18 2.19
C GLY A 96 -25.40 -0.44 3.37
N THR A 97 -24.24 0.20 3.38
CA THR A 97 -23.20 0.00 4.40
C THR A 97 -23.58 0.53 5.79
N ASP A 98 -24.56 1.41 5.85
CA ASP A 98 -25.19 1.93 7.09
C ASP A 98 -26.21 0.95 7.69
N LYS A 99 -26.63 -0.07 6.94
CA LYS A 99 -27.68 -1.01 7.33
C LYS A 99 -27.22 -2.45 7.43
N VAL A 100 -26.25 -2.87 6.60
CA VAL A 100 -25.83 -4.27 6.51
C VAL A 100 -24.38 -4.38 6.91
N SER A 101 -24.12 -5.11 8.01
CA SER A 101 -22.78 -5.46 8.44
C SER A 101 -22.55 -6.96 8.43
N VAL A 102 -21.43 -7.40 7.84
CA VAL A 102 -20.92 -8.78 7.85
C VAL A 102 -19.66 -8.81 8.71
N LYS A 103 -19.73 -9.57 9.81
CA LYS A 103 -18.72 -9.57 10.86
C LYS A 103 -18.00 -10.93 10.96
N GLY A 104 -16.67 -10.86 11.13
CA GLY A 104 -15.82 -12.03 11.46
C GLY A 104 -15.68 -12.27 12.96
N SER A 105 -16.56 -11.70 13.75
CA SER A 105 -16.60 -11.85 15.20
C SER A 105 -17.72 -12.78 15.65
N MET A 106 -17.56 -13.34 16.82
CA MET A 106 -18.63 -14.01 17.58
C MET A 106 -18.95 -13.21 18.84
N ILE A 107 -20.21 -13.29 19.27
CA ILE A 107 -20.66 -12.73 20.54
C ILE A 107 -20.32 -13.71 21.66
N LEU A 108 -19.59 -13.24 22.67
CA LEU A 108 -19.29 -14.02 23.87
C LEU A 108 -20.44 -13.97 24.86
N ASN A 109 -20.75 -15.10 25.46
CA ASN A 109 -21.61 -15.16 26.63
C ASN A 109 -20.78 -14.81 27.87
N THR A 110 -20.80 -13.55 28.28
CA THR A 110 -19.96 -13.02 29.36
C THR A 110 -20.69 -12.89 30.68
N ASN A 111 -19.97 -13.13 31.79
CA ASN A 111 -20.40 -12.86 33.14
C ASN A 111 -19.34 -12.01 33.85
N TRP A 112 -19.31 -10.75 33.48
CA TRP A 112 -18.32 -9.80 33.99
C TRP A 112 -18.42 -9.60 35.48
N LYS A 113 -17.27 -9.69 36.18
CA LYS A 113 -17.13 -9.47 37.61
C LYS A 113 -15.97 -8.52 37.85
N ALA A 114 -16.08 -7.68 38.87
CA ALA A 114 -14.96 -6.86 39.30
C ALA A 114 -13.79 -7.76 39.74
N PHE A 115 -12.61 -7.52 39.19
CA PHE A 115 -11.35 -8.18 39.56
C PHE A 115 -10.61 -7.33 40.62
N ASP A 116 -10.52 -6.04 40.37
CA ASP A 116 -10.01 -5.04 41.30
C ASP A 116 -10.79 -3.72 41.14
N GLU A 117 -10.19 -2.58 41.53
CA GLU A 117 -10.85 -1.26 41.52
C GLU A 117 -11.23 -0.83 40.08
N ASN A 118 -10.43 -1.18 39.08
CA ASN A 118 -10.60 -0.71 37.68
C ASN A 118 -10.85 -1.85 36.70
N ILE A 119 -10.38 -3.05 36.97
CA ILE A 119 -10.35 -4.17 36.05
C ILE A 119 -11.53 -5.11 36.31
N TRP A 120 -12.17 -5.53 35.25
CA TRP A 120 -13.20 -6.55 35.21
C TRP A 120 -12.69 -7.83 34.57
N VAL A 121 -13.24 -8.97 34.94
CA VAL A 121 -12.86 -10.29 34.42
C VAL A 121 -14.10 -11.10 34.07
N THR A 122 -14.02 -11.86 32.98
CA THR A 122 -14.99 -12.90 32.60
C THR A 122 -14.25 -14.16 32.15
N GLU A 123 -14.91 -15.32 32.26
CA GLU A 123 -14.41 -16.56 31.72
C GLU A 123 -14.79 -16.64 30.21
N VAL A 124 -13.93 -17.26 29.40
CA VAL A 124 -14.14 -17.50 27.99
C VAL A 124 -14.09 -19.03 27.76
N GLU A 125 -14.90 -19.56 26.85
CA GLU A 125 -14.87 -20.99 26.51
C GLU A 125 -13.50 -21.42 25.98
N GLU A 126 -13.01 -22.60 26.35
CA GLU A 126 -11.61 -23.04 26.10
C GLU A 126 -11.18 -23.07 24.63
N GLU A 127 -12.13 -23.28 23.71
CA GLU A 127 -11.82 -23.45 22.29
C GLU A 127 -11.76 -22.15 21.47
N VAL A 128 -12.10 -20.99 22.07
CA VAL A 128 -12.18 -19.71 21.36
C VAL A 128 -10.79 -19.12 21.15
N VAL A 129 -10.38 -18.95 19.90
CA VAL A 129 -9.14 -18.27 19.53
C VAL A 129 -9.47 -16.93 18.90
N PHE A 130 -8.97 -15.86 19.50
CA PHE A 130 -9.21 -14.50 19.05
C PHE A 130 -8.02 -13.57 19.33
N ASN A 131 -7.99 -12.42 18.69
CA ASN A 131 -6.92 -11.44 18.88
C ASN A 131 -7.39 -9.97 18.74
N GLN A 132 -8.71 -9.75 18.73
CA GLN A 132 -9.35 -8.44 18.84
C GLN A 132 -10.61 -8.58 19.71
N LEU A 133 -10.89 -7.54 20.50
CA LEU A 133 -12.05 -7.41 21.38
C LEU A 133 -12.85 -6.16 21.01
N PHE A 134 -14.16 -6.29 21.03
CA PHE A 134 -15.10 -5.18 20.79
C PHE A 134 -16.16 -5.18 21.90
N ILE A 135 -16.47 -4.00 22.41
CA ILE A 135 -17.55 -3.77 23.37
C ILE A 135 -18.57 -2.85 22.71
N ASN A 136 -19.79 -3.32 22.51
CA ASN A 136 -20.83 -2.63 21.74
C ASN A 136 -20.35 -2.17 20.34
N GLY A 137 -19.55 -2.99 19.67
CA GLY A 137 -18.95 -2.71 18.37
C GLY A 137 -17.70 -1.82 18.39
N GLU A 138 -17.36 -1.23 19.54
CA GLU A 138 -16.16 -0.40 19.70
C GLU A 138 -14.92 -1.25 20.00
N LYS A 139 -13.89 -1.09 19.18
CA LYS A 139 -12.62 -1.80 19.31
C LYS A 139 -11.90 -1.42 20.61
N GLN A 140 -11.52 -2.44 21.37
CA GLN A 140 -10.71 -2.28 22.58
C GLN A 140 -9.22 -2.50 22.28
N ILE A 141 -8.35 -1.91 23.09
CA ILE A 141 -6.89 -1.93 22.89
C ILE A 141 -6.30 -3.09 23.69
N LEU A 142 -5.47 -3.91 23.06
CA LEU A 142 -4.74 -4.97 23.78
C LEU A 142 -3.74 -4.32 24.72
N ALA A 143 -3.75 -4.74 26.01
CA ALA A 143 -2.86 -4.20 27.06
C ALA A 143 -1.43 -4.08 26.57
N ARG A 144 -0.86 -2.88 26.63
CA ARG A 144 0.36 -2.55 25.88
C ARG A 144 1.24 -1.53 26.58
N TYR A 145 2.52 -1.53 26.20
CA TYR A 145 3.44 -0.46 26.55
C TYR A 145 4.23 0.04 25.33
N PRO A 146 4.32 1.38 25.13
CA PRO A 146 3.59 2.42 25.87
C PRO A 146 2.09 2.40 25.54
N ASN A 147 1.29 3.04 26.42
CA ASN A 147 -0.15 3.17 26.21
C ASN A 147 -0.47 3.88 24.88
N PHE A 148 -1.66 3.63 24.39
CA PHE A 148 -2.10 4.19 23.12
C PHE A 148 -2.22 5.72 23.19
N ASP A 149 -1.61 6.38 22.19
CA ASP A 149 -1.74 7.81 21.91
C ASP A 149 -1.86 7.99 20.39
N GLU A 150 -3.00 8.49 19.91
CA GLU A 150 -3.23 8.68 18.45
C GLU A 150 -2.10 9.49 17.79
N ASN A 151 -1.41 10.36 18.53
CA ASN A 151 -0.28 11.17 18.06
C ASN A 151 1.09 10.57 18.44
N GLY A 152 1.11 9.37 18.98
CA GLY A 152 2.31 8.69 19.54
C GLY A 152 3.29 8.14 18.49
N GLY A 153 3.11 8.46 17.19
CA GLY A 153 3.96 7.97 16.11
C GLY A 153 3.74 6.49 15.81
N ALA A 154 4.81 5.72 15.60
CA ALA A 154 4.70 4.31 15.23
C ALA A 154 3.82 3.53 16.21
N TRP A 155 2.86 2.76 15.68
CA TRP A 155 1.81 2.03 16.42
C TRP A 155 1.01 2.89 17.40
N GLN A 156 0.94 4.22 17.22
CA GLN A 156 0.29 5.13 18.14
C GLN A 156 0.87 5.01 19.58
N GLY A 157 2.19 4.90 19.64
CA GLY A 157 2.98 4.80 20.87
C GLY A 157 4.12 3.79 20.74
N HIS A 158 5.35 4.25 20.95
CA HIS A 158 6.57 3.45 20.96
C HIS A 158 7.54 3.96 22.02
N ALA A 159 8.43 3.09 22.50
CA ALA A 159 9.42 3.45 23.50
C ALA A 159 10.73 2.66 23.32
N GLU A 160 11.85 3.32 23.59
CA GLU A 160 13.19 2.71 23.60
C GLU A 160 13.28 1.57 24.63
N ASP A 161 12.68 1.78 25.81
CA ASP A 161 12.71 0.84 26.92
C ASP A 161 11.63 -0.24 26.88
N ALA A 162 10.87 -0.37 25.79
CA ALA A 162 9.76 -1.33 25.68
C ALA A 162 10.17 -2.78 25.99
N ILE A 163 11.42 -3.15 25.71
CA ILE A 163 11.99 -4.48 25.98
C ILE A 163 13.21 -4.42 26.91
N ALA A 164 13.37 -3.34 27.68
CA ALA A 164 14.46 -3.21 28.63
C ALA A 164 14.32 -4.24 29.77
N LYS A 165 15.46 -4.77 30.25
CA LYS A 165 15.45 -5.80 31.31
C LYS A 165 14.75 -5.34 32.60
N GLU A 166 14.87 -4.06 32.92
CA GLU A 166 14.24 -3.43 34.07
C GLU A 166 12.70 -3.43 33.95
N ARG A 167 12.18 -3.35 32.72
CA ARG A 167 10.74 -3.49 32.45
C ARG A 167 10.33 -4.94 32.49
N VAL A 168 11.03 -5.79 31.75
CA VAL A 168 10.78 -7.25 31.68
C VAL A 168 10.75 -7.88 33.08
N ALA A 169 11.61 -7.40 33.99
CA ALA A 169 11.65 -7.89 35.37
C ALA A 169 10.37 -7.62 36.19
N LYS A 170 9.48 -6.74 35.73
CA LYS A 170 8.20 -6.46 36.38
C LYS A 170 7.10 -7.45 35.96
N TRP A 171 7.28 -8.13 34.82
CA TRP A 171 6.30 -9.06 34.25
C TRP A 171 6.46 -10.46 34.87
N LYS A 172 5.37 -11.00 35.39
CA LYS A 172 5.38 -12.34 36.00
C LYS A 172 5.43 -13.43 34.95
N ASN A 173 4.65 -13.28 33.88
CA ASN A 173 4.60 -14.24 32.79
C ASN A 173 4.35 -13.55 31.44
N PRO A 174 5.38 -13.02 30.77
CA PRO A 174 5.21 -12.35 29.49
C PRO A 174 5.02 -13.30 28.30
N LYS A 175 5.08 -14.63 28.52
CA LYS A 175 4.93 -15.62 27.44
C LYS A 175 3.56 -15.50 26.77
N GLY A 176 3.58 -15.39 25.42
CA GLY A 176 2.36 -15.18 24.61
C GLY A 176 2.06 -13.70 24.36
N GLY A 177 2.82 -12.78 24.96
CA GLY A 177 2.84 -11.38 24.56
C GLY A 177 3.58 -11.17 23.23
N PHE A 178 3.50 -9.98 22.67
CA PHE A 178 4.11 -9.63 21.39
C PHE A 178 5.05 -8.44 21.51
N VAL A 179 6.10 -8.46 20.68
CA VAL A 179 6.99 -7.31 20.46
C VAL A 179 6.81 -6.87 19.01
N HIS A 180 6.49 -5.62 18.82
CA HIS A 180 6.48 -4.94 17.55
C HIS A 180 7.68 -3.99 17.48
N ALA A 181 8.47 -4.07 16.40
CA ALA A 181 9.64 -3.23 16.23
C ALA A 181 9.77 -2.81 14.77
N MET A 182 10.16 -1.56 14.52
CA MET A 182 10.54 -1.17 13.18
C MET A 182 11.86 -1.85 12.77
N HIS A 183 12.02 -2.09 11.48
CA HIS A 183 13.30 -2.34 10.84
C HIS A 183 14.25 -1.18 11.14
N ARG A 184 15.55 -1.43 11.37
CA ARG A 184 16.51 -0.36 11.72
C ARG A 184 16.53 0.78 10.69
N GLY A 185 16.43 0.46 9.40
CA GLY A 185 16.31 1.43 8.30
C GLY A 185 14.89 1.99 8.11
N ARG A 186 13.96 1.64 8.96
CA ARG A 186 12.54 2.01 8.86
C ARG A 186 11.89 1.57 7.53
N TRP A 187 12.33 0.46 6.95
CA TRP A 187 11.79 -0.07 5.69
C TRP A 187 10.60 -1.04 5.88
N GLY A 188 9.96 -1.01 7.01
CA GLY A 188 8.85 -1.84 7.45
C GLY A 188 9.00 -2.24 8.91
N GLY A 189 8.17 -3.17 9.37
CA GLY A 189 8.18 -3.65 10.74
C GLY A 189 8.54 -5.13 10.86
N PHE A 190 8.81 -5.52 12.09
CA PHE A 190 8.94 -6.90 12.56
C PHE A 190 7.96 -7.15 13.69
N HIS A 191 7.44 -8.35 13.76
CA HIS A 191 6.57 -8.80 14.84
C HIS A 191 7.11 -10.11 15.42
N TYR A 192 7.14 -10.18 16.74
CA TYR A 192 7.66 -11.33 17.46
C TYR A 192 6.69 -11.73 18.56
N MET A 193 6.53 -13.03 18.76
CA MET A 193 5.87 -13.57 19.94
C MET A 193 6.93 -13.82 21.03
N ILE A 194 6.61 -13.44 22.26
CA ILE A 194 7.46 -13.70 23.42
C ILE A 194 7.29 -15.17 23.82
N THR A 195 8.40 -15.91 23.85
CA THR A 195 8.43 -17.33 24.26
C THR A 195 8.85 -17.52 25.71
N GLY A 196 9.46 -16.49 26.31
CA GLY A 196 9.89 -16.50 27.72
C GLY A 196 10.94 -15.42 27.99
N VAL A 197 11.64 -15.60 29.11
CA VAL A 197 12.76 -14.77 29.57
C VAL A 197 13.96 -15.69 29.84
N ASP A 198 15.13 -15.30 29.33
CA ASP A 198 16.36 -16.08 29.53
C ASP A 198 17.02 -15.81 30.89
N SER A 199 18.11 -16.55 31.19
CA SER A 199 18.85 -16.42 32.45
C SER A 199 19.50 -15.05 32.65
N THR A 200 19.57 -14.20 31.60
CA THR A 200 20.12 -12.83 31.68
C THR A 200 19.04 -11.78 31.91
N GLY A 201 17.77 -12.18 31.94
CA GLY A 201 16.62 -11.29 32.05
C GLY A 201 16.18 -10.69 30.71
N ALA A 202 16.68 -11.19 29.58
CA ALA A 202 16.25 -10.76 28.25
C ALA A 202 15.10 -11.64 27.72
N LEU A 203 14.23 -11.05 26.88
CA LEU A 203 13.15 -11.78 26.22
C LEU A 203 13.71 -12.81 25.24
N THR A 204 13.11 -13.98 25.20
CA THR A 204 13.27 -14.95 24.11
C THR A 204 12.08 -14.81 23.16
N LEU A 205 12.37 -14.73 21.85
CA LEU A 205 11.41 -14.33 20.82
C LEU A 205 11.36 -15.34 19.67
N THR A 206 10.20 -15.47 19.03
CA THR A 206 10.03 -16.15 17.76
C THR A 206 9.24 -15.25 16.80
N GLY A 207 9.55 -15.26 15.49
CA GLY A 207 8.94 -14.38 14.48
C GLY A 207 9.99 -13.54 13.75
N GLY A 208 9.64 -12.30 13.38
CA GLY A 208 10.52 -11.38 12.67
C GLY A 208 10.66 -11.68 11.17
N HIS A 209 9.66 -12.33 10.58
CA HIS A 209 9.65 -12.76 9.17
C HIS A 209 8.86 -11.81 8.24
N GLN A 210 8.36 -10.68 8.77
CA GLN A 210 7.53 -9.73 8.02
C GLN A 210 8.33 -8.81 7.11
N ASN A 211 9.66 -8.91 7.11
CA ASN A 211 10.55 -8.26 6.17
C ASN A 211 11.71 -9.21 5.84
N ASN A 212 11.99 -9.44 4.57
CA ASN A 212 13.08 -10.33 4.14
C ASN A 212 14.44 -9.62 3.97
N ARG A 213 14.53 -8.33 4.30
CA ARG A 213 15.81 -7.61 4.40
C ARG A 213 16.39 -7.80 5.80
N PRO A 214 17.53 -8.49 5.97
CA PRO A 214 18.13 -8.68 7.28
C PRO A 214 18.44 -7.35 7.98
N SER A 215 17.97 -7.19 9.20
CA SER A 215 18.21 -6.00 10.01
C SER A 215 17.95 -6.29 11.49
N PRO A 216 18.65 -5.64 12.44
CA PRO A 216 18.21 -5.60 13.81
C PRO A 216 16.94 -4.77 13.96
N MET A 217 16.25 -4.92 15.09
CA MET A 217 15.16 -4.04 15.50
C MET A 217 15.65 -2.60 15.64
N HIS A 218 14.79 -1.64 15.29
CA HIS A 218 15.06 -0.23 15.58
C HIS A 218 15.24 -0.01 17.09
N PRO A 219 16.21 0.77 17.54
CA PRO A 219 16.47 0.93 18.98
C PRO A 219 15.35 1.65 19.74
N GLU A 220 14.61 2.55 19.11
CA GLU A 220 13.60 3.40 19.73
C GLU A 220 12.17 3.04 19.36
N LEU A 221 11.95 2.60 18.10
CA LEU A 221 10.61 2.36 17.57
C LEU A 221 10.18 0.91 17.87
N ARG A 222 9.74 0.70 19.11
CA ARG A 222 9.30 -0.59 19.65
C ARG A 222 8.08 -0.41 20.53
N MET A 223 7.21 -1.41 20.56
CA MET A 223 6.17 -1.54 21.58
C MET A 223 5.95 -3.01 21.93
N VAL A 224 5.35 -3.26 23.08
CA VAL A 224 4.92 -4.60 23.52
C VAL A 224 3.42 -4.60 23.77
N GLU A 225 2.77 -5.74 23.58
CA GLU A 225 1.36 -5.89 23.88
C GLU A 225 1.02 -7.31 24.37
N ASN A 226 -0.19 -7.48 24.86
CA ASN A 226 -0.68 -8.68 25.53
C ASN A 226 0.18 -9.08 26.74
N ILE A 227 0.42 -8.11 27.62
CA ILE A 227 1.13 -8.27 28.90
C ILE A 227 0.18 -7.83 30.01
N PHE A 228 -0.06 -8.70 31.00
CA PHE A 228 -1.04 -8.42 32.06
C PHE A 228 -0.64 -7.20 32.91
N GLU A 229 0.64 -7.04 33.24
CA GLU A 229 1.14 -5.93 34.03
C GLU A 229 1.14 -4.57 33.30
N GLU A 230 0.86 -4.56 32.01
CA GLU A 230 0.66 -3.36 31.19
C GLU A 230 -0.84 -3.11 30.90
N LEU A 231 -1.76 -3.76 31.66
CA LEU A 231 -3.18 -3.46 31.66
C LEU A 231 -3.42 -2.30 32.66
N ASP A 232 -3.07 -1.08 32.27
CA ASP A 232 -2.99 0.06 33.16
C ASP A 232 -3.68 1.34 32.65
N SER A 233 -4.49 1.21 31.57
CA SER A 233 -5.25 2.31 30.96
C SER A 233 -6.68 1.89 30.57
N GLU A 234 -7.61 2.86 30.58
CA GLU A 234 -8.99 2.64 30.13
C GLU A 234 -9.06 2.14 28.68
N GLY A 235 -9.96 1.20 28.40
CA GLY A 235 -10.13 0.56 27.10
C GLY A 235 -9.12 -0.56 26.82
N GLU A 236 -8.21 -0.84 27.75
CA GLU A 236 -7.26 -1.94 27.58
C GLU A 236 -7.80 -3.27 28.06
N TRP A 237 -7.41 -4.34 27.34
CA TRP A 237 -7.79 -5.71 27.68
C TRP A 237 -6.61 -6.67 27.60
N TYR A 238 -6.69 -7.76 28.34
CA TYR A 238 -5.73 -8.87 28.34
C TYR A 238 -6.46 -10.21 28.38
N PHE A 239 -5.97 -11.18 27.61
CA PHE A 239 -6.50 -12.55 27.63
C PHE A 239 -5.46 -13.53 28.16
N ASP A 240 -5.74 -14.09 29.33
CA ASP A 240 -4.99 -15.21 29.87
C ASP A 240 -5.48 -16.51 29.26
N LYS A 241 -4.77 -17.00 28.25
CA LYS A 241 -5.10 -18.23 27.53
C LYS A 241 -4.94 -19.49 28.42
N GLN A 242 -4.13 -19.44 29.49
CA GLN A 242 -3.93 -20.59 30.36
C GLN A 242 -5.10 -20.76 31.34
N GLU A 243 -5.64 -19.65 31.80
CA GLU A 243 -6.77 -19.58 32.75
C GLU A 243 -8.11 -19.42 32.01
N ASN A 244 -8.11 -19.18 30.71
CA ASN A 244 -9.28 -18.80 29.90
C ASN A 244 -10.03 -17.60 30.46
N LYS A 245 -9.31 -16.59 30.95
CA LYS A 245 -9.86 -15.38 31.55
C LYS A 245 -9.57 -14.16 30.69
N LEU A 246 -10.63 -13.42 30.39
CA LEU A 246 -10.58 -12.14 29.71
C LEU A 246 -10.69 -11.02 30.73
N TYR A 247 -9.68 -10.17 30.78
CA TYR A 247 -9.61 -9.00 31.65
C TYR A 247 -9.78 -7.73 30.79
N LEU A 248 -10.50 -6.76 31.33
CA LEU A 248 -10.77 -5.48 30.68
C LEU A 248 -10.79 -4.37 31.73
N TRP A 249 -10.06 -3.28 31.44
CA TRP A 249 -10.31 -1.99 32.08
C TRP A 249 -11.29 -1.20 31.20
N PRO A 250 -12.59 -1.19 31.52
CA PRO A 250 -13.59 -0.58 30.64
C PRO A 250 -13.43 0.94 30.59
N ASN A 251 -13.87 1.55 29.51
CA ASN A 251 -14.06 3.00 29.46
C ASN A 251 -15.06 3.44 30.54
N ALA A 252 -14.88 4.61 31.13
CA ALA A 252 -15.62 5.10 32.28
C ALA A 252 -17.17 5.09 32.14
N GLU A 253 -17.66 5.15 30.88
CA GLU A 253 -19.10 5.17 30.55
C GLU A 253 -19.67 3.78 30.21
N ALA A 254 -18.83 2.74 30.17
CA ALA A 254 -19.25 1.40 29.70
C ALA A 254 -20.03 0.62 30.77
N ASP A 255 -21.29 0.25 30.45
CA ASP A 255 -22.07 -0.70 31.22
C ASP A 255 -21.79 -2.13 30.73
N LEU A 256 -20.75 -2.77 31.29
CA LEU A 256 -20.34 -4.12 30.86
C LEU A 256 -21.39 -5.20 31.08
N ILE A 257 -22.29 -5.01 32.04
CA ILE A 257 -23.33 -6.00 32.38
C ILE A 257 -24.37 -6.11 31.26
N ASN A 258 -24.67 -4.98 30.59
CA ASN A 258 -25.63 -4.90 29.52
C ASN A 258 -24.97 -4.74 28.14
N SER A 259 -23.65 -4.78 28.04
CA SER A 259 -22.93 -4.63 26.80
C SER A 259 -22.84 -5.94 25.98
N THR A 260 -22.79 -5.79 24.66
CA THR A 260 -22.41 -6.89 23.77
C THR A 260 -20.88 -6.97 23.71
N THR A 261 -20.33 -8.13 24.08
CA THR A 261 -18.90 -8.43 23.97
C THR A 261 -18.67 -9.29 22.74
N GLU A 262 -17.89 -8.81 21.79
CA GLU A 262 -17.56 -9.54 20.55
C GLU A 262 -16.05 -9.77 20.45
N VAL A 263 -15.66 -10.92 19.90
CA VAL A 263 -14.25 -11.25 19.62
C VAL A 263 -14.08 -11.72 18.18
N SER A 264 -13.04 -11.25 17.49
CA SER A 264 -12.76 -11.67 16.11
C SER A 264 -12.23 -13.11 16.07
N THR A 265 -12.86 -13.94 15.24
CA THR A 265 -12.54 -15.37 15.11
C THR A 265 -12.18 -15.80 13.69
N LEU A 266 -12.46 -14.98 12.68
CA LEU A 266 -12.18 -15.26 11.27
C LEU A 266 -11.10 -14.33 10.72
N LYS A 267 -10.16 -14.88 9.97
CA LYS A 267 -9.14 -14.13 9.20
C LYS A 267 -9.70 -13.64 7.86
N HIS A 268 -10.50 -14.47 7.21
CA HIS A 268 -11.18 -14.17 5.95
C HIS A 268 -12.70 -14.18 6.18
N LEU A 269 -13.40 -13.27 5.53
CA LEU A 269 -14.87 -13.20 5.56
C LEU A 269 -15.44 -13.81 4.28
N ILE A 270 -14.81 -13.55 3.13
CA ILE A 270 -15.18 -14.13 1.85
C ILE A 270 -13.94 -14.71 1.16
N GLU A 271 -14.05 -15.92 0.68
CA GLU A 271 -13.06 -16.56 -0.17
C GLU A 271 -13.67 -16.94 -1.52
N VAL A 272 -13.13 -16.40 -2.61
CA VAL A 272 -13.54 -16.75 -3.97
C VAL A 272 -12.44 -17.63 -4.56
N ASN A 273 -12.70 -18.93 -4.62
CA ASN A 273 -11.70 -19.95 -4.89
C ASN A 273 -11.96 -20.69 -6.21
N GLY A 274 -11.23 -20.33 -7.26
CA GLY A 274 -11.12 -21.04 -8.53
C GLY A 274 -9.67 -21.38 -8.85
N ASN A 275 -9.43 -21.68 -10.13
CA ASN A 275 -8.10 -21.88 -10.70
C ASN A 275 -8.12 -21.47 -12.18
N PRO A 276 -6.97 -21.41 -12.89
CA PRO A 276 -6.93 -20.98 -14.30
C PRO A 276 -7.78 -21.85 -15.23
N GLU A 277 -7.88 -23.15 -14.98
CA GLU A 277 -8.63 -24.10 -15.79
C GLU A 277 -10.15 -24.03 -15.55
N ASN A 278 -10.54 -23.61 -14.34
CA ASN A 278 -11.93 -23.48 -13.93
C ASN A 278 -12.12 -22.27 -13.01
N PRO A 279 -12.00 -21.05 -13.55
CA PRO A 279 -12.10 -19.84 -12.74
C PRO A 279 -13.52 -19.55 -12.27
N VAL A 280 -13.63 -18.89 -11.11
CA VAL A 280 -14.90 -18.30 -10.66
C VAL A 280 -15.14 -17.02 -11.46
N LYS A 281 -16.34 -16.86 -12.04
CA LYS A 281 -16.67 -15.76 -12.93
C LYS A 281 -17.84 -14.92 -12.45
N ASN A 282 -17.78 -13.60 -12.78
CA ASN A 282 -18.91 -12.68 -12.65
C ASN A 282 -19.54 -12.68 -11.24
N VAL A 283 -18.70 -12.58 -10.20
CA VAL A 283 -19.19 -12.40 -8.83
C VAL A 283 -19.25 -10.91 -8.50
N LYS A 284 -20.38 -10.47 -7.96
CA LYS A 284 -20.59 -9.10 -7.50
C LYS A 284 -20.82 -9.06 -6.00
N ILE A 285 -20.13 -8.16 -5.29
CA ILE A 285 -20.30 -7.87 -3.86
C ILE A 285 -20.53 -6.36 -3.75
N GLU A 286 -21.65 -5.94 -3.17
CA GLU A 286 -22.05 -4.53 -3.18
C GLU A 286 -22.84 -4.13 -1.94
N GLY A 287 -22.57 -2.89 -1.43
CA GLY A 287 -23.39 -2.24 -0.41
C GLY A 287 -23.34 -2.88 0.98
N ILE A 288 -22.20 -3.45 1.35
CA ILE A 288 -22.01 -4.21 2.60
C ILE A 288 -20.85 -3.59 3.39
N ARG A 289 -21.02 -3.45 4.72
CA ARG A 289 -19.94 -3.19 5.66
C ARG A 289 -19.32 -4.50 6.12
N PHE A 290 -17.98 -4.60 6.04
CA PHE A 290 -17.20 -5.75 6.51
C PHE A 290 -16.36 -5.34 7.72
N GLU A 291 -16.47 -6.09 8.81
CA GLU A 291 -15.87 -5.74 10.09
C GLU A 291 -15.30 -6.97 10.83
N HIS A 292 -14.45 -6.68 11.81
CA HIS A 292 -14.03 -7.60 12.88
C HIS A 292 -13.28 -8.86 12.40
N ALA A 293 -12.52 -8.79 11.29
CA ALA A 293 -11.60 -9.89 10.96
C ALA A 293 -10.36 -9.86 11.85
N MET A 294 -9.78 -11.03 12.12
CA MET A 294 -8.59 -11.21 12.97
C MET A 294 -7.35 -10.49 12.43
N ARG A 295 -6.43 -10.18 13.33
CA ARG A 295 -5.06 -9.75 13.01
C ARG A 295 -4.27 -10.93 12.44
N THR A 296 -3.45 -10.63 11.42
CA THR A 296 -2.72 -11.66 10.65
C THR A 296 -1.20 -11.54 10.72
N PHE A 297 -0.67 -10.63 11.53
CA PHE A 297 0.75 -10.26 11.57
C PHE A 297 1.70 -11.41 12.01
N MET A 298 1.19 -12.48 12.61
CA MET A 298 1.96 -13.67 12.99
C MET A 298 1.69 -14.90 12.10
N GLU A 299 0.94 -14.73 11.01
CA GLU A 299 0.70 -15.80 10.03
C GLU A 299 1.94 -16.10 9.18
N ASP A 300 1.87 -17.11 8.34
CA ASP A 300 2.94 -17.44 7.39
C ASP A 300 3.04 -16.37 6.29
N TYR A 301 4.21 -15.76 6.16
CA TYR A 301 4.49 -14.72 5.18
C TYR A 301 5.32 -15.27 4.03
N ASN A 302 4.90 -14.98 2.81
CA ASN A 302 5.68 -15.28 1.60
C ASN A 302 6.62 -14.11 1.29
N LYS A 303 7.87 -14.44 1.00
CA LYS A 303 8.82 -13.46 0.47
C LYS A 303 8.37 -13.04 -0.93
N LEU A 304 8.21 -11.75 -1.14
CA LEU A 304 8.11 -11.22 -2.49
C LEU A 304 9.50 -11.14 -3.12
N LEU A 305 9.52 -10.96 -4.42
CA LEU A 305 10.76 -10.93 -5.19
C LEU A 305 11.64 -9.74 -4.80
N ARG A 306 12.93 -9.88 -5.01
CA ARG A 306 13.93 -8.81 -4.98
C ARG A 306 14.11 -8.14 -3.62
N SER A 307 13.67 -8.81 -2.54
CA SER A 307 13.82 -8.31 -1.15
C SER A 307 12.91 -7.14 -0.76
N ASP A 308 12.98 -6.76 0.50
CA ASP A 308 12.28 -5.64 1.16
C ASP A 308 10.77 -5.80 1.33
N TRP A 309 10.19 -6.94 0.95
CA TRP A 309 8.77 -7.19 1.20
C TRP A 309 8.46 -8.67 1.37
N THR A 310 7.76 -8.97 2.44
CA THR A 310 7.06 -10.25 2.62
C THR A 310 5.57 -9.96 2.86
N ILE A 311 4.68 -10.87 2.50
CA ILE A 311 3.26 -10.64 2.60
C ILE A 311 2.51 -11.90 3.05
N TYR A 312 1.53 -11.71 3.92
CA TYR A 312 0.51 -12.73 4.16
C TYR A 312 -0.42 -12.81 2.95
N ARG A 313 -0.52 -14.00 2.32
CA ARG A 313 -1.37 -14.21 1.14
C ARG A 313 -2.83 -14.45 1.52
N GLY A 314 -3.44 -13.45 2.12
CA GLY A 314 -4.83 -13.46 2.54
C GLY A 314 -5.35 -12.07 2.81
N GLY A 315 -6.65 -11.93 2.93
CA GLY A 315 -7.35 -10.69 3.24
C GLY A 315 -8.78 -11.00 3.69
N SER A 316 -9.46 -10.00 4.21
CA SER A 316 -10.87 -10.15 4.59
C SER A 316 -11.72 -10.62 3.41
N ILE A 317 -11.40 -10.15 2.18
CA ILE A 317 -11.85 -10.76 0.93
C ILE A 317 -10.62 -11.31 0.19
N LEU A 318 -10.59 -12.61 -0.05
CA LEU A 318 -9.55 -13.31 -0.79
C LEU A 318 -10.08 -13.78 -2.14
N LEU A 319 -9.41 -13.37 -3.23
CA LEU A 319 -9.73 -13.76 -4.59
C LEU A 319 -8.59 -14.60 -5.18
N SER A 320 -8.85 -15.84 -5.56
CA SER A 320 -7.90 -16.74 -6.19
C SER A 320 -8.56 -17.45 -7.38
N GLY A 321 -7.93 -17.41 -8.55
CA GLY A 321 -8.46 -18.09 -9.74
C GLY A 321 -9.79 -17.51 -10.23
N THR A 322 -9.84 -16.18 -10.48
CA THR A 322 -11.12 -15.51 -10.76
C THR A 322 -11.10 -14.68 -12.04
N GLU A 323 -12.27 -14.44 -12.62
CA GLU A 323 -12.49 -13.56 -13.77
C GLU A 323 -13.71 -12.66 -13.55
N SER A 324 -13.58 -11.35 -13.78
CA SER A 324 -14.66 -10.37 -13.70
C SER A 324 -15.34 -10.34 -12.33
N ILE A 325 -14.56 -10.23 -11.27
CA ILE A 325 -15.08 -10.01 -9.92
C ILE A 325 -15.26 -8.52 -9.69
N SER A 326 -16.36 -8.14 -9.04
CA SER A 326 -16.69 -6.75 -8.75
C SER A 326 -17.01 -6.56 -7.28
N ILE A 327 -16.24 -5.68 -6.59
CA ILE A 327 -16.45 -5.28 -5.20
C ILE A 327 -16.71 -3.78 -5.21
N LYS A 328 -17.98 -3.40 -4.95
CA LYS A 328 -18.42 -2.02 -5.13
C LYS A 328 -19.19 -1.49 -3.94
N ASP A 329 -18.98 -0.21 -3.65
CA ASP A 329 -19.80 0.54 -2.69
C ASP A 329 -19.89 -0.14 -1.32
N CYS A 330 -18.80 -0.80 -0.92
CA CYS A 330 -18.63 -1.46 0.37
C CYS A 330 -17.83 -0.58 1.34
N GLU A 331 -17.99 -0.83 2.63
CA GLU A 331 -17.16 -0.27 3.68
C GLU A 331 -16.36 -1.39 4.36
N PHE A 332 -15.09 -1.10 4.65
CA PHE A 332 -14.18 -2.03 5.33
C PHE A 332 -13.55 -1.30 6.50
N THR A 333 -13.84 -1.75 7.71
CA THR A 333 -13.34 -1.12 8.93
C THR A 333 -13.07 -2.14 10.03
N ASN A 334 -12.24 -1.79 11.02
CA ASN A 334 -11.91 -2.65 12.15
C ASN A 334 -11.42 -4.07 11.77
N LEU A 335 -10.75 -4.18 10.61
CA LEU A 335 -10.16 -5.43 10.13
C LEU A 335 -8.70 -5.53 10.57
N GLY A 336 -8.29 -6.68 11.07
CA GLY A 336 -6.98 -6.85 11.70
C GLY A 336 -5.81 -7.10 10.73
N GLY A 337 -6.08 -7.44 9.46
CA GLY A 337 -5.08 -7.75 8.44
C GLY A 337 -5.30 -7.01 7.12
N ASN A 338 -4.88 -7.63 6.00
CA ASN A 338 -5.18 -7.14 4.65
C ASN A 338 -6.68 -7.15 4.37
N VAL A 339 -7.15 -6.21 3.55
CA VAL A 339 -8.59 -6.08 3.27
C VAL A 339 -8.99 -6.89 2.02
N ILE A 340 -8.61 -6.44 0.82
CA ILE A 340 -8.91 -7.15 -0.44
C ILE A 340 -7.60 -7.67 -1.02
N PHE A 341 -7.49 -8.99 -1.14
CA PHE A 341 -6.30 -9.66 -1.65
C PHE A 341 -6.61 -10.44 -2.93
N VAL A 342 -6.04 -9.97 -4.05
CA VAL A 342 -6.16 -10.58 -5.38
C VAL A 342 -4.92 -11.43 -5.62
N ASN A 343 -5.05 -12.76 -5.44
CA ASN A 343 -3.96 -13.71 -5.36
C ASN A 343 -3.79 -14.56 -6.62
N GLY A 344 -2.62 -14.58 -7.22
CA GLY A 344 -2.29 -15.44 -8.37
C GLY A 344 -3.13 -15.10 -9.61
N TYR A 345 -3.67 -16.11 -10.30
CA TYR A 345 -4.48 -15.92 -11.50
C TYR A 345 -5.77 -15.16 -11.18
N ASN A 346 -5.90 -13.95 -11.71
CA ASN A 346 -7.13 -13.17 -11.68
C ASN A 346 -7.20 -12.27 -12.91
N ARG A 347 -8.39 -12.06 -13.47
CA ARG A 347 -8.61 -11.22 -14.65
C ARG A 347 -9.77 -10.25 -14.40
N ASN A 348 -9.54 -8.98 -14.73
CA ASN A 348 -10.56 -7.93 -14.76
C ASN A 348 -11.31 -7.77 -13.43
N THR A 349 -10.60 -7.78 -12.31
CA THR A 349 -11.18 -7.50 -10.99
C THR A 349 -11.47 -6.00 -10.87
N GLU A 350 -12.67 -5.62 -10.47
CA GLU A 350 -13.09 -4.23 -10.22
C GLU A 350 -13.31 -3.98 -8.73
N ILE A 351 -12.61 -2.99 -8.17
CA ILE A 351 -12.72 -2.55 -6.78
C ILE A 351 -13.04 -1.05 -6.82
N ILE A 352 -14.32 -0.71 -6.70
CA ILE A 352 -14.83 0.63 -7.06
C ILE A 352 -15.74 1.21 -5.99
N GLY A 353 -15.48 2.47 -5.61
CA GLY A 353 -16.39 3.24 -4.74
C GLY A 353 -16.40 2.76 -3.30
N ASN A 354 -15.37 2.06 -2.84
CA ASN A 354 -15.32 1.52 -1.49
C ASN A 354 -14.71 2.52 -0.50
N HIS A 355 -15.08 2.38 0.76
CA HIS A 355 -14.55 3.11 1.91
C HIS A 355 -13.74 2.15 2.77
N ILE A 356 -12.41 2.34 2.87
CA ILE A 356 -11.49 1.45 3.57
C ILE A 356 -10.71 2.24 4.62
N HIS A 357 -10.89 1.93 5.91
CA HIS A 357 -10.24 2.66 6.97
C HIS A 357 -10.10 1.84 8.27
N ASP A 358 -9.21 2.29 9.16
CA ASP A 358 -8.94 1.68 10.47
C ASP A 358 -8.66 0.17 10.37
N VAL A 359 -7.73 -0.21 9.47
CA VAL A 359 -7.37 -1.60 9.19
C VAL A 359 -5.92 -1.91 9.53
N GLY A 360 -5.64 -3.17 9.85
CA GLY A 360 -4.35 -3.61 10.39
C GLY A 360 -3.21 -3.63 9.39
N ALA A 361 -3.50 -3.86 8.10
CA ALA A 361 -2.49 -4.01 7.05
C ALA A 361 -2.85 -3.29 5.75
N THR A 362 -2.53 -3.86 4.58
CA THR A 362 -2.74 -3.30 3.24
C THR A 362 -4.22 -3.27 2.87
N ALA A 363 -4.68 -2.18 2.24
CA ALA A 363 -6.07 -2.07 1.82
C ALA A 363 -6.38 -2.93 0.59
N ILE A 364 -5.64 -2.79 -0.51
CA ILE A 364 -5.87 -3.53 -1.77
C ILE A 364 -4.56 -4.10 -2.27
N SER A 365 -4.51 -5.40 -2.54
CA SER A 365 -3.31 -6.09 -3.03
C SER A 365 -3.59 -6.87 -4.30
N PHE A 366 -2.74 -6.69 -5.32
CA PHE A 366 -2.65 -7.53 -6.52
C PHE A 366 -1.29 -8.22 -6.50
N VAL A 367 -1.27 -9.52 -6.22
CA VAL A 367 -0.02 -10.26 -6.02
C VAL A 367 -0.01 -11.54 -6.83
N GLY A 368 0.85 -11.61 -7.83
CA GLY A 368 1.06 -12.80 -8.65
C GLY A 368 1.81 -13.91 -7.90
N ASP A 369 1.88 -15.08 -8.52
CA ASP A 369 2.73 -16.17 -8.06
C ASP A 369 4.16 -16.00 -8.58
N SER A 370 5.15 -16.26 -7.75
CA SER A 370 6.57 -16.12 -8.11
C SER A 370 7.00 -17.08 -9.22
N THR A 371 6.28 -18.18 -9.45
CA THR A 371 6.53 -19.10 -10.58
C THR A 371 6.20 -18.47 -11.94
N ALA A 372 5.44 -17.39 -11.96
CA ALA A 372 5.20 -16.61 -13.17
C ALA A 372 6.42 -15.76 -13.57
N VAL A 373 7.35 -15.53 -12.67
CA VAL A 373 8.55 -14.72 -12.92
C VAL A 373 9.70 -15.59 -13.39
N ARG A 374 10.37 -15.20 -14.47
CA ARG A 374 11.54 -15.88 -15.02
C ARG A 374 12.78 -15.48 -14.24
N SER A 375 13.66 -16.43 -13.92
CA SER A 375 14.89 -16.19 -13.14
C SER A 375 14.65 -15.39 -11.85
N PRO A 376 13.75 -15.82 -10.95
CA PRO A 376 13.43 -15.10 -9.73
C PRO A 376 14.59 -15.06 -8.76
N SER A 377 14.71 -14.00 -7.95
CA SER A 377 15.56 -13.92 -6.76
C SER A 377 14.78 -13.27 -5.61
N TYR A 378 15.16 -13.54 -4.36
CA TYR A 378 14.38 -13.16 -3.17
C TYR A 378 15.15 -12.32 -2.17
N GLN A 379 16.46 -12.18 -2.35
CA GLN A 379 17.32 -11.38 -1.47
C GLN A 379 17.99 -10.26 -2.26
N TYR A 380 18.27 -9.15 -1.62
CA TYR A 380 18.95 -8.01 -2.24
C TYR A 380 20.32 -8.37 -2.84
N SER A 381 21.04 -9.27 -2.19
CA SER A 381 22.37 -9.73 -2.63
C SER A 381 22.33 -10.86 -3.67
N GLU A 382 21.16 -11.44 -3.91
CA GLU A 382 20.98 -12.49 -4.91
C GLU A 382 20.94 -11.91 -6.33
N PHE A 383 21.59 -12.61 -7.25
CA PHE A 383 21.52 -12.33 -8.68
C PHE A 383 21.65 -13.62 -9.47
N VAL A 384 21.08 -13.63 -10.66
CA VAL A 384 21.22 -14.76 -11.59
C VAL A 384 22.33 -14.44 -12.59
N PRO A 385 23.37 -15.29 -12.72
CA PRO A 385 24.41 -15.09 -13.73
C PRO A 385 23.80 -15.03 -15.15
N ILE A 386 24.30 -14.13 -16.00
CA ILE A 386 23.73 -13.92 -17.34
C ILE A 386 23.70 -15.21 -18.18
N ALA A 387 24.65 -16.13 -17.99
CA ALA A 387 24.69 -17.40 -18.69
C ALA A 387 23.58 -18.39 -18.26
N GLU A 388 22.96 -18.18 -17.10
CA GLU A 388 21.90 -19.01 -16.54
C GLU A 388 20.52 -18.29 -16.62
N MET A 389 20.54 -17.03 -17.02
CA MET A 389 19.36 -16.18 -17.02
C MET A 389 18.41 -16.55 -18.16
N ASP A 390 17.13 -16.73 -17.86
CA ASP A 390 16.09 -16.86 -18.89
C ASP A 390 15.94 -15.53 -19.64
N THR A 391 16.14 -15.50 -20.91
CA THR A 391 16.10 -14.30 -21.77
C THR A 391 14.77 -14.06 -22.45
N ILE A 392 13.76 -14.93 -22.24
CA ILE A 392 12.43 -14.76 -22.82
C ILE A 392 11.73 -13.60 -22.12
N GLN A 393 11.12 -12.69 -22.88
CA GLN A 393 10.36 -11.56 -22.35
C GLN A 393 9.05 -12.01 -21.69
N GLY A 394 8.64 -11.26 -20.67
CA GLY A 394 7.35 -11.42 -20.01
C GLY A 394 7.25 -12.63 -19.08
N PRO A 395 6.02 -12.98 -18.68
CA PRO A 395 5.78 -14.00 -17.69
C PRO A 395 6.06 -15.42 -18.19
N ALA A 396 6.36 -16.34 -17.28
CA ALA A 396 6.55 -17.76 -17.59
C ALA A 396 5.23 -18.52 -17.70
N ASN A 397 4.18 -18.04 -17.03
CA ASN A 397 2.82 -18.60 -17.01
C ASN A 397 1.80 -17.50 -16.72
N GLU A 398 0.53 -17.86 -16.51
CA GLU A 398 -0.57 -16.91 -16.30
C GLU A 398 -0.97 -16.71 -14.83
N LEU A 399 -0.18 -17.18 -13.87
CA LEU A 399 -0.49 -17.12 -12.44
C LEU A 399 -0.25 -15.73 -11.84
N TYR A 400 -0.84 -14.70 -12.42
CA TYR A 400 -0.73 -13.32 -11.98
C TYR A 400 -2.03 -12.53 -12.24
N PRO A 401 -2.31 -11.47 -11.46
CA PRO A 401 -3.45 -10.59 -11.71
C PRO A 401 -3.22 -9.71 -12.95
N ALA A 402 -4.25 -9.55 -13.78
CA ALA A 402 -4.20 -8.65 -14.93
C ALA A 402 -5.54 -7.95 -15.21
N GLY A 403 -5.46 -6.70 -15.70
CA GLY A 403 -6.62 -5.90 -16.09
C GLY A 403 -7.48 -5.42 -14.92
N GLY A 404 -6.95 -5.43 -13.70
CA GLY A 404 -7.67 -4.96 -12.51
C GLY A 404 -7.89 -3.45 -12.51
N LYS A 405 -9.01 -3.00 -11.91
CA LYS A 405 -9.36 -1.59 -11.73
C LYS A 405 -9.58 -1.29 -10.25
N VAL A 406 -8.95 -0.22 -9.77
CA VAL A 406 -9.13 0.36 -8.44
C VAL A 406 -9.56 1.80 -8.65
N GLU A 407 -10.86 2.09 -8.49
CA GLU A 407 -11.40 3.39 -8.89
C GLU A 407 -12.34 3.98 -7.83
N ASN A 408 -12.22 5.29 -7.57
CA ASN A 408 -13.11 6.01 -6.65
C ASN A 408 -13.15 5.44 -5.23
N ASN A 409 -12.06 4.85 -4.72
CA ASN A 409 -12.02 4.38 -3.34
C ASN A 409 -11.44 5.46 -2.42
N LEU A 410 -11.98 5.54 -1.21
CA LEU A 410 -11.47 6.36 -0.12
C LEU A 410 -10.71 5.44 0.86
N ILE A 411 -9.40 5.65 1.00
CA ILE A 411 -8.51 4.78 1.76
C ILE A 411 -7.70 5.61 2.75
N TYR A 412 -7.81 5.32 4.05
CA TYR A 412 -7.00 6.01 5.08
C TYR A 412 -6.87 5.19 6.36
N LYS A 413 -5.93 5.58 7.24
CA LYS A 413 -5.67 4.89 8.51
C LYS A 413 -5.53 3.37 8.35
N ILE A 414 -4.75 2.95 7.35
CA ILE A 414 -4.35 1.57 7.14
C ILE A 414 -3.03 1.27 7.85
N GLY A 415 -2.63 0.00 7.91
CA GLY A 415 -1.35 -0.38 8.51
C GLY A 415 -1.27 -0.06 10.00
N ARG A 416 -2.40 -0.15 10.72
CA ARG A 416 -2.44 0.15 12.17
C ARG A 416 -1.60 -0.85 12.97
N ILE A 417 -1.33 -2.03 12.41
CA ILE A 417 -0.54 -3.09 13.03
C ILE A 417 0.72 -3.35 12.20
N GLU A 418 0.57 -3.78 10.95
CA GLU A 418 1.67 -4.06 10.04
C GLU A 418 2.19 -2.78 9.39
N LYS A 419 3.52 -2.69 9.18
CA LYS A 419 4.15 -1.48 8.62
C LYS A 419 4.70 -1.67 7.20
N GLN A 420 4.69 -2.91 6.70
CA GLN A 420 5.03 -3.25 5.31
C GLN A 420 3.75 -3.21 4.47
N VAL A 421 3.18 -2.02 4.26
CA VAL A 421 1.82 -1.85 3.73
C VAL A 421 1.73 -0.75 2.68
N ALA A 422 0.66 -0.79 1.89
CA ALA A 422 0.28 0.27 0.96
C ALA A 422 -1.25 0.41 0.85
N GLY A 423 -1.73 1.57 0.44
CA GLY A 423 -3.12 1.73 0.05
C GLY A 423 -3.47 0.81 -1.12
N VAL A 424 -2.64 0.80 -2.16
CA VAL A 424 -2.69 -0.16 -3.27
C VAL A 424 -1.31 -0.77 -3.48
N GLN A 425 -1.21 -2.08 -3.28
CA GLN A 425 -0.01 -2.89 -3.52
C GLN A 425 -0.13 -3.64 -4.84
N ILE A 426 0.87 -3.51 -5.70
CA ILE A 426 0.97 -4.21 -6.99
C ILE A 426 2.30 -4.94 -7.03
N SER A 427 2.26 -6.25 -7.22
CA SER A 427 3.45 -7.12 -7.24
C SER A 427 3.23 -8.27 -8.20
N MET A 428 4.13 -8.50 -9.15
CA MET A 428 3.97 -9.55 -10.16
C MET A 428 2.59 -9.50 -10.83
N ALA A 429 2.21 -8.35 -11.38
CA ALA A 429 0.90 -8.10 -11.97
C ALA A 429 1.02 -7.29 -13.26
N MET A 430 -0.01 -7.25 -14.08
CA MET A 430 -0.01 -6.58 -15.38
C MET A 430 -1.27 -5.73 -15.59
N ASN A 431 -1.11 -4.53 -16.18
CA ASN A 431 -2.22 -3.68 -16.63
C ASN A 431 -3.23 -3.37 -15.50
N ILE A 432 -2.74 -2.98 -14.31
CA ILE A 432 -3.59 -2.53 -13.21
C ILE A 432 -3.88 -1.03 -13.37
N HIS A 433 -5.14 -0.65 -13.33
CA HIS A 433 -5.60 0.72 -13.43
C HIS A 433 -6.02 1.25 -12.05
N VAL A 434 -5.29 2.24 -11.52
CA VAL A 434 -5.56 2.90 -10.24
C VAL A 434 -5.97 4.35 -10.52
N LYS A 435 -7.24 4.68 -10.31
CA LYS A 435 -7.82 5.94 -10.78
C LYS A 435 -8.74 6.59 -9.75
N ASN A 436 -8.64 7.91 -9.62
CA ASN A 436 -9.54 8.70 -8.77
C ASN A 436 -9.70 8.18 -7.32
N ASN A 437 -8.62 7.63 -6.73
CA ASN A 437 -8.65 7.25 -5.32
C ASN A 437 -8.08 8.39 -4.46
N SER A 438 -8.65 8.59 -3.27
CA SER A 438 -8.07 9.41 -2.21
C SER A 438 -7.42 8.49 -1.19
N ILE A 439 -6.09 8.61 -1.00
CA ILE A 439 -5.29 7.73 -0.13
C ILE A 439 -4.46 8.61 0.80
N TYR A 440 -4.67 8.48 2.12
CA TYR A 440 -3.94 9.30 3.09
C TYR A 440 -3.88 8.66 4.48
N ASP A 441 -3.11 9.26 5.39
CA ASP A 441 -2.87 8.79 6.76
C ASP A 441 -2.36 7.34 6.75
N VAL A 442 -1.28 7.07 5.99
CA VAL A 442 -0.70 5.74 5.84
C VAL A 442 0.77 5.68 6.32
N PRO A 443 1.18 4.59 6.99
CA PRO A 443 2.52 4.51 7.60
C PRO A 443 3.65 4.38 6.58
N ARG A 444 3.36 3.91 5.36
CA ARG A 444 4.32 3.69 4.27
C ARG A 444 3.81 4.33 2.97
N ALA A 445 3.80 3.65 1.85
CA ALA A 445 3.40 4.20 0.56
C ALA A 445 1.87 4.22 0.38
N GLY A 446 1.35 5.22 -0.30
CA GLY A 446 -0.05 5.23 -0.73
C GLY A 446 -0.30 4.22 -1.86
N ILE A 447 0.55 4.25 -2.90
CA ILE A 447 0.53 3.29 -4.02
C ILE A 447 1.94 2.73 -4.16
N ASN A 448 2.07 1.40 -4.21
CA ASN A 448 3.36 0.73 -4.32
C ASN A 448 3.36 -0.29 -5.46
N VAL A 449 4.40 -0.22 -6.31
CA VAL A 449 4.71 -1.22 -7.34
C VAL A 449 6.01 -1.90 -6.94
N SER A 450 5.92 -3.13 -6.43
CA SER A 450 7.10 -3.94 -6.11
C SER A 450 7.57 -4.65 -7.36
N GLU A 451 8.86 -4.62 -7.62
CA GLU A 451 9.50 -5.14 -8.83
C GLU A 451 8.83 -4.66 -10.15
N GLY A 452 9.53 -4.63 -11.26
CA GLY A 452 9.06 -4.05 -12.51
C GLY A 452 8.20 -4.97 -13.38
N THR A 453 7.80 -6.14 -12.90
CA THR A 453 7.03 -7.15 -13.62
C THR A 453 5.55 -6.75 -13.71
N TRP A 454 4.99 -6.69 -14.80
CA TRP A 454 5.28 -6.68 -16.23
C TRP A 454 4.84 -5.35 -16.80
N GLY A 455 4.47 -4.43 -15.89
CA GLY A 455 4.11 -3.05 -16.21
C GLY A 455 2.72 -2.89 -16.82
N GLY A 456 2.59 -1.83 -17.64
CA GLY A 456 1.31 -1.45 -18.23
C GLY A 456 0.31 -0.86 -17.21
N HIS A 457 0.79 -0.55 -16.00
CA HIS A 457 -0.08 0.07 -15.01
C HIS A 457 -0.41 1.51 -15.40
N LEU A 458 -1.64 1.92 -15.14
CA LEU A 458 -2.11 3.28 -15.33
C LEU A 458 -2.53 3.87 -13.98
N ILE A 459 -1.74 4.80 -13.48
CA ILE A 459 -1.96 5.50 -12.20
C ILE A 459 -2.38 6.92 -12.52
N GLU A 460 -3.68 7.24 -12.40
CA GLU A 460 -4.18 8.53 -12.84
C GLU A 460 -5.25 9.15 -11.93
N ASN A 461 -5.24 10.47 -11.84
CA ASN A 461 -6.22 11.28 -11.11
C ASN A 461 -6.33 10.93 -9.62
N ASN A 462 -5.33 10.29 -9.01
CA ASN A 462 -5.36 10.00 -7.59
C ASN A 462 -4.93 11.22 -6.77
N ASP A 463 -5.39 11.28 -5.53
CA ASP A 463 -4.96 12.23 -4.51
C ASP A 463 -4.31 11.47 -3.36
N VAL A 464 -2.98 11.54 -3.27
CA VAL A 464 -2.21 10.70 -2.33
C VAL A 464 -1.34 11.59 -1.47
N PHE A 465 -1.61 11.62 -0.18
CA PHE A 465 -0.92 12.55 0.73
C PHE A 465 -0.83 11.98 2.15
N ASN A 466 -0.09 12.66 3.01
CA ASN A 466 0.14 12.24 4.39
C ASN A 466 0.57 10.76 4.46
N THR A 467 1.64 10.46 3.73
CA THR A 467 2.22 9.12 3.58
C THR A 467 3.60 9.06 4.24
N VAL A 468 4.14 7.85 4.38
CA VAL A 468 5.46 7.60 5.00
C VAL A 468 5.52 8.13 6.44
N LEU A 469 4.41 8.01 7.16
CA LEU A 469 4.29 8.56 8.52
C LEU A 469 5.18 7.84 9.54
N GLU A 470 5.44 6.55 9.33
CA GLU A 470 6.17 5.72 10.30
C GLU A 470 7.44 5.10 9.69
N THR A 471 7.46 4.85 8.37
CA THR A 471 8.62 4.33 7.66
C THR A 471 9.55 5.42 7.16
N GLY A 472 10.59 5.10 6.42
CA GLY A 472 11.52 6.03 5.80
C GLY A 472 12.02 5.52 4.45
N ASP A 473 12.57 6.43 3.61
CA ASP A 473 13.10 6.10 2.29
C ASP A 473 12.04 5.56 1.33
N HIS A 474 10.86 6.16 1.34
CA HIS A 474 9.73 5.81 0.48
C HIS A 474 9.03 7.07 -0.05
N GLY A 475 8.06 6.88 -0.95
CA GLY A 475 7.24 7.95 -1.51
C GLY A 475 5.75 7.75 -1.35
N ALA A 476 4.96 8.80 -1.66
CA ALA A 476 3.51 8.68 -1.79
C ALA A 476 3.16 7.65 -2.89
N PHE A 477 3.79 7.77 -4.05
CA PHE A 477 3.97 6.65 -4.99
C PHE A 477 5.38 6.10 -4.80
N ASN A 478 5.51 4.78 -4.67
CA ASN A 478 6.80 4.11 -4.51
C ASN A 478 6.91 2.93 -5.44
N SER A 479 8.09 2.72 -6.03
CA SER A 479 8.38 1.51 -6.81
C SER A 479 9.85 1.11 -6.71
N TRP A 480 10.13 -0.15 -7.00
CA TRP A 480 11.46 -0.64 -7.32
C TRP A 480 11.37 -1.63 -8.49
N GLY A 481 12.46 -1.83 -9.20
CA GLY A 481 12.51 -2.66 -10.38
C GLY A 481 13.74 -3.55 -10.38
N ARG A 482 14.06 -4.15 -9.24
CA ARG A 482 15.17 -5.10 -9.13
C ARG A 482 14.87 -6.38 -9.92
N ASP A 483 14.63 -6.21 -11.20
CA ASP A 483 14.25 -7.26 -12.12
C ASP A 483 15.41 -8.22 -12.38
N ARG A 484 15.26 -9.19 -13.30
CA ARG A 484 16.26 -10.25 -13.49
C ARG A 484 17.67 -9.76 -13.86
N PHE A 485 17.82 -8.56 -14.39
CA PHE A 485 19.12 -7.93 -14.64
C PHE A 485 19.76 -7.31 -13.39
N TRP A 486 19.05 -7.28 -12.28
CA TRP A 486 19.55 -6.70 -11.05
C TRP A 486 20.83 -7.40 -10.56
N HIS A 487 21.79 -6.58 -10.12
CA HIS A 487 23.00 -7.03 -9.45
C HIS A 487 23.38 -6.02 -8.36
N PRO A 488 23.81 -6.44 -7.16
CA PRO A 488 24.19 -5.51 -6.08
C PRO A 488 25.37 -4.60 -6.45
N ASN A 489 26.20 -5.00 -7.43
CA ASN A 489 27.25 -4.15 -8.01
C ASN A 489 26.71 -3.42 -9.25
N ARG A 490 26.51 -2.12 -9.14
CA ARG A 490 25.97 -1.24 -10.20
C ARG A 490 26.78 -1.23 -11.49
N LYS A 491 28.12 -1.38 -11.40
CA LYS A 491 28.98 -1.48 -12.61
C LYS A 491 28.65 -2.71 -13.44
N VAL A 492 28.22 -3.79 -12.78
CA VAL A 492 27.75 -5.00 -13.48
C VAL A 492 26.43 -4.73 -14.18
N ILE A 493 25.45 -4.08 -13.50
CA ILE A 493 24.17 -3.71 -14.12
C ILE A 493 24.42 -2.85 -15.39
N ASP A 494 25.22 -1.79 -15.24
CA ASP A 494 25.54 -0.88 -16.36
C ASP A 494 26.16 -1.64 -17.54
N SER A 495 27.14 -2.51 -17.28
CA SER A 495 27.79 -3.33 -18.31
C SER A 495 26.84 -4.34 -18.95
N LEU A 496 25.94 -4.97 -18.18
CA LEU A 496 24.96 -5.92 -18.70
C LEU A 496 23.97 -5.25 -19.64
N VAL A 497 23.41 -4.10 -19.23
CA VAL A 497 22.45 -3.36 -20.06
C VAL A 497 23.14 -2.70 -21.26
N GLN A 498 24.38 -2.23 -21.11
CA GLN A 498 25.14 -1.75 -22.27
C GLN A 498 25.36 -2.84 -23.34
N ALA A 499 25.62 -4.07 -22.90
CA ALA A 499 25.78 -5.22 -23.80
C ALA A 499 24.44 -5.72 -24.36
N ASN A 500 23.35 -5.57 -23.61
CA ASN A 500 22.01 -6.04 -23.96
C ASN A 500 20.95 -4.95 -23.67
N PRO A 501 20.79 -3.93 -24.55
CA PRO A 501 19.91 -2.78 -24.30
C PRO A 501 18.42 -3.11 -24.13
N GLU A 502 17.99 -4.31 -24.51
CA GLU A 502 16.62 -4.80 -24.34
C GLU A 502 16.36 -5.43 -22.94
N MET A 503 17.42 -5.63 -22.17
CA MET A 503 17.34 -6.33 -20.88
C MET A 503 16.35 -5.70 -19.90
N PRO A 504 16.23 -4.36 -19.73
CA PRO A 504 15.23 -3.73 -18.87
C PRO A 504 13.77 -4.06 -19.27
N TYR A 505 13.52 -4.41 -20.54
CA TYR A 505 12.20 -4.75 -21.05
C TYR A 505 11.89 -6.26 -20.98
N TRP A 506 12.79 -7.09 -20.45
CA TRP A 506 12.51 -8.52 -20.29
C TRP A 506 11.45 -8.77 -19.22
N ASP A 507 11.44 -7.96 -18.16
CA ASP A 507 10.42 -7.97 -17.11
C ASP A 507 9.44 -6.82 -17.28
N ALA A 508 9.87 -5.57 -17.37
CA ALA A 508 9.02 -4.40 -17.57
C ALA A 508 8.60 -4.24 -19.05
N ILE A 509 7.82 -5.20 -19.56
CA ILE A 509 7.46 -5.30 -20.98
C ILE A 509 6.50 -4.21 -21.47
N HIS A 510 5.70 -3.64 -20.58
CA HIS A 510 4.75 -2.56 -20.86
C HIS A 510 5.07 -1.32 -20.04
N THR A 511 4.93 -0.14 -20.65
CA THR A 511 5.19 1.13 -19.95
C THR A 511 4.18 1.36 -18.85
N THR A 512 4.66 1.61 -17.64
CA THR A 512 3.83 2.11 -16.54
C THR A 512 3.66 3.62 -16.65
N ILE A 513 2.41 4.10 -16.59
CA ILE A 513 2.04 5.50 -16.78
C ILE A 513 1.57 6.08 -15.44
N ILE A 514 2.17 7.20 -15.03
CA ILE A 514 1.75 7.97 -13.84
C ILE A 514 1.39 9.37 -14.33
N ARG A 515 0.09 9.71 -14.29
CA ARG A 515 -0.35 11.00 -14.83
C ARG A 515 -1.53 11.62 -14.10
N ASN A 516 -1.62 12.93 -14.15
CA ASN A 516 -2.75 13.69 -13.62
C ASN A 516 -3.04 13.40 -12.15
N ASN A 517 -2.02 13.04 -11.35
CA ASN A 517 -2.19 12.81 -9.93
C ASN A 517 -1.75 14.04 -9.12
N ARG A 518 -2.26 14.16 -7.91
CA ARG A 518 -1.74 15.05 -6.88
C ARG A 518 -1.09 14.20 -5.80
N PHE A 519 0.21 14.44 -5.55
CA PHE A 519 0.97 13.75 -4.52
C PHE A 519 1.52 14.74 -3.50
N ARG A 520 1.53 14.35 -2.23
CA ARG A 520 2.25 15.05 -1.17
C ARG A 520 2.85 14.07 -0.18
N CYS A 521 4.17 14.08 -0.08
CA CYS A 521 4.91 13.35 0.94
C CYS A 521 5.85 14.31 1.69
N ASP A 522 5.63 14.48 2.99
CA ASP A 522 6.44 15.38 3.82
C ASP A 522 7.65 14.64 4.44
N HIS A 523 7.70 13.31 4.34
CA HIS A 523 8.70 12.43 4.96
C HIS A 523 9.55 11.64 3.97
N GLY A 524 9.36 11.88 2.68
CA GLY A 524 10.06 11.21 1.58
C GLY A 524 9.82 11.92 0.26
N TRP A 525 9.51 11.17 -0.79
CA TRP A 525 9.26 11.73 -2.12
C TRP A 525 7.78 11.65 -2.51
N ASP A 526 7.34 12.57 -3.36
CA ASP A 526 6.00 12.48 -3.94
C ASP A 526 5.90 11.29 -4.90
N ILE A 527 6.91 11.13 -5.77
CA ILE A 527 7.09 9.99 -6.64
C ILE A 527 8.50 9.44 -6.44
N ASP A 528 8.59 8.21 -5.97
CA ASP A 528 9.84 7.51 -5.73
C ASP A 528 9.97 6.29 -6.65
N LEU A 529 10.83 6.40 -7.67
CA LEU A 529 11.27 5.26 -8.46
C LEU A 529 12.64 4.82 -7.96
N ASP A 530 12.62 3.82 -7.09
CA ASP A 530 13.81 3.27 -6.45
C ASP A 530 14.44 2.14 -7.27
N ASP A 531 15.56 1.65 -6.82
CA ASP A 531 16.41 0.53 -7.28
C ASP A 531 15.96 -0.17 -8.58
N GLY A 532 16.32 0.37 -9.76
CA GLY A 532 16.13 -0.31 -11.03
C GLY A 532 14.79 -0.11 -11.73
N SER A 533 13.86 0.68 -11.15
CA SER A 533 12.56 0.95 -11.79
C SER A 533 12.73 1.47 -13.22
N SER A 534 12.23 0.73 -14.22
CA SER A 534 12.44 0.99 -15.65
C SER A 534 11.12 1.02 -16.41
N ASN A 535 11.13 1.66 -17.59
CA ASN A 535 9.99 1.75 -18.51
C ASN A 535 8.77 2.49 -17.91
N TYR A 536 8.98 3.75 -17.50
CA TYR A 536 7.94 4.62 -16.96
C TYR A 536 7.71 5.86 -17.82
N HIS A 537 6.46 6.33 -17.88
CA HIS A 537 6.09 7.64 -18.41
C HIS A 537 5.31 8.43 -17.35
N ILE A 538 5.90 9.51 -16.85
CA ILE A 538 5.42 10.31 -15.71
C ILE A 538 5.12 11.72 -16.21
N TYR A 539 3.85 12.12 -16.25
CA TYR A 539 3.49 13.43 -16.78
C TYR A 539 2.19 14.02 -16.19
N ASN A 540 2.07 15.32 -16.23
CA ASN A 540 0.91 16.05 -15.73
C ASN A 540 0.63 15.77 -14.23
N ASN A 541 1.65 15.54 -13.42
CA ASN A 541 1.44 15.36 -11.99
C ASN A 541 1.74 16.64 -11.22
N LEU A 542 0.97 16.89 -10.18
CA LEU A 542 1.20 17.93 -9.19
C LEU A 542 1.87 17.30 -7.96
N CYS A 543 3.16 17.56 -7.78
CA CYS A 543 3.98 17.09 -6.67
C CYS A 543 4.13 18.25 -5.67
N LEU A 544 3.51 18.17 -4.49
CA LEU A 544 3.36 19.31 -3.60
C LEU A 544 4.54 19.56 -2.67
N ASN A 545 5.31 18.53 -2.28
CA ASN A 545 6.39 18.74 -1.31
C ASN A 545 7.57 17.76 -1.41
N GLY A 546 7.36 16.53 -1.86
CA GLY A 546 8.40 15.49 -1.92
C GLY A 546 9.24 15.50 -3.20
N GLY A 547 8.76 16.11 -4.29
CA GLY A 547 9.43 16.09 -5.59
C GLY A 547 9.42 14.71 -6.25
N ILE A 548 10.29 14.51 -7.25
CA ILE A 548 10.40 13.25 -8.00
C ILE A 548 11.81 12.68 -7.89
N LYS A 549 11.94 11.49 -7.32
CA LYS A 549 13.18 10.72 -7.28
C LYS A 549 13.18 9.66 -8.37
N LEU A 550 14.25 9.62 -9.16
CA LEU A 550 14.57 8.54 -10.07
C LEU A 550 15.92 7.96 -9.67
N ARG A 551 15.91 6.76 -9.12
CA ARG A 551 17.13 6.04 -8.79
C ARG A 551 17.40 5.00 -9.86
N GLU A 552 18.62 4.55 -9.99
CA GLU A 552 19.10 3.56 -10.97
C GLU A 552 17.98 2.80 -11.72
N GLY A 553 17.96 2.91 -13.04
CA GLY A 553 16.91 2.34 -13.91
C GLY A 553 17.09 2.86 -15.33
N PHE A 554 16.16 2.51 -16.21
CA PHE A 554 16.28 2.75 -17.64
C PHE A 554 14.96 3.17 -18.26
N ASP A 555 15.06 4.01 -19.32
CA ASP A 555 13.96 4.40 -20.20
C ASP A 555 12.77 5.01 -19.44
N ARG A 556 13.02 6.00 -18.59
CA ARG A 556 11.99 6.77 -17.87
C ARG A 556 11.82 8.14 -18.52
N VAL A 557 10.59 8.48 -18.87
CA VAL A 557 10.23 9.79 -19.41
C VAL A 557 9.44 10.56 -18.38
N VAL A 558 9.98 11.69 -17.93
CA VAL A 558 9.35 12.60 -16.95
C VAL A 558 9.16 13.95 -17.60
N GLU A 559 7.92 14.31 -17.91
CA GLU A 559 7.62 15.55 -18.59
C GLU A 559 6.33 16.22 -18.13
N ASN A 560 6.28 17.53 -18.23
CA ASN A 560 5.08 18.31 -17.95
C ASN A 560 4.52 18.15 -16.53
N ASN A 561 5.39 17.97 -15.52
CA ASN A 561 4.99 17.92 -14.12
C ASN A 561 5.27 19.25 -13.42
N ILE A 562 4.59 19.49 -12.30
CA ILE A 562 4.84 20.61 -11.39
C ILE A 562 5.37 20.05 -10.07
N MET A 563 6.53 20.50 -9.64
CA MET A 563 7.16 20.15 -8.36
C MET A 563 7.24 21.40 -7.49
N VAL A 564 6.34 21.47 -6.51
CA VAL A 564 6.22 22.58 -5.55
C VAL A 564 7.16 22.34 -4.37
N ASN A 565 7.89 23.35 -3.93
CA ASN A 565 8.81 23.32 -2.77
C ASN A 565 9.90 22.25 -2.80
N ASN A 566 10.00 21.46 -3.83
CA ASN A 566 11.01 20.44 -4.06
C ASN A 566 11.27 20.33 -5.56
N GLY A 567 12.13 19.41 -5.97
CA GLY A 567 12.54 19.31 -7.36
C GLY A 567 12.82 17.88 -7.78
N PHE A 568 13.79 17.78 -8.64
CA PHE A 568 14.20 16.54 -9.25
C PHE A 568 15.40 15.92 -8.52
N HIS A 569 15.29 14.65 -8.16
CA HIS A 569 16.29 13.85 -7.46
C HIS A 569 16.81 12.72 -8.36
N PRO A 570 17.71 12.97 -9.31
CA PRO A 570 18.38 11.92 -10.06
C PRO A 570 19.43 11.25 -9.18
N HIS A 571 19.23 9.99 -8.80
CA HIS A 571 20.12 9.25 -7.94
C HIS A 571 20.72 8.05 -8.68
N VAL A 572 22.04 7.92 -8.67
CA VAL A 572 22.75 6.74 -9.18
C VAL A 572 22.43 6.43 -10.65
N TRP A 573 22.27 7.45 -11.48
CA TRP A 573 21.96 7.25 -12.90
C TRP A 573 23.13 6.64 -13.67
N PHE A 574 22.81 5.74 -14.57
CA PHE A 574 23.74 5.15 -15.52
C PHE A 574 23.94 6.06 -16.75
N ALA A 575 25.12 6.01 -17.36
CA ALA A 575 25.43 6.79 -18.55
C ALA A 575 24.49 6.44 -19.73
N ASN A 576 24.04 5.18 -19.82
CA ASN A 576 23.16 4.67 -20.86
C ASN A 576 21.70 4.51 -20.38
N SER A 577 21.27 5.20 -19.32
CA SER A 577 19.90 5.06 -18.76
C SER A 577 18.80 5.42 -19.74
N LYS A 578 19.08 6.25 -20.76
CA LYS A 578 18.15 6.79 -21.74
C LYS A 578 17.00 7.63 -21.13
N ASP A 579 17.10 8.01 -19.86
CA ASP A 579 16.10 8.80 -19.16
C ASP A 579 15.92 10.18 -19.80
N VAL A 580 14.69 10.68 -19.74
CA VAL A 580 14.28 11.99 -20.22
C VAL A 580 13.60 12.76 -19.10
N PHE A 581 14.07 13.98 -18.83
CA PHE A 581 13.45 14.92 -17.88
C PHE A 581 13.30 16.28 -18.55
N ARG A 582 12.07 16.66 -18.94
CA ARG A 582 11.84 17.87 -19.70
C ARG A 582 10.48 18.51 -19.49
N LYS A 583 10.37 19.81 -19.80
CA LYS A 583 9.13 20.58 -19.76
C LYS A 583 8.46 20.54 -18.38
N ASN A 584 9.24 20.37 -17.32
CA ASN A 584 8.73 20.39 -15.96
C ASN A 584 8.88 21.77 -15.36
N ILE A 585 8.04 22.11 -14.39
CA ILE A 585 8.21 23.26 -13.50
C ILE A 585 8.82 22.74 -12.22
N THR A 586 10.05 23.15 -11.90
CA THR A 586 10.74 22.80 -10.67
C THR A 586 10.90 24.05 -9.81
N MET A 587 10.47 24.02 -8.56
CA MET A 587 10.56 25.16 -7.66
C MET A 587 11.85 25.17 -6.84
N THR A 588 12.82 24.32 -7.21
CA THR A 588 14.18 24.26 -6.64
C THR A 588 15.19 23.86 -7.71
N LYS A 589 16.48 23.79 -7.32
CA LYS A 589 17.54 23.15 -8.14
C LYS A 589 17.33 21.63 -8.25
N HIS A 590 18.04 20.96 -9.16
CA HIS A 590 18.18 19.50 -9.16
C HIS A 590 19.07 19.04 -8.01
N PHE A 591 18.83 17.82 -7.53
CA PHE A 591 19.57 17.17 -6.43
C PHE A 591 20.29 15.90 -6.92
N PRO A 592 21.33 16.02 -7.75
CA PRO A 592 22.04 14.88 -8.31
C PRO A 592 22.89 14.18 -7.25
N ILE A 593 22.82 12.85 -7.17
CA ILE A 593 23.66 12.02 -6.29
C ILE A 593 24.23 10.84 -7.08
N ARG A 594 25.56 10.72 -7.18
CA ARG A 594 26.31 9.58 -7.74
C ARG A 594 25.90 9.25 -9.19
N LEU A 595 25.81 10.24 -10.06
CA LEU A 595 25.50 10.04 -11.48
C LEU A 595 26.77 9.65 -12.25
N THR A 596 26.62 8.72 -13.21
CA THR A 596 27.65 8.44 -14.24
C THR A 596 27.29 9.09 -15.58
N GLY A 597 26.08 9.63 -15.70
CA GLY A 597 25.58 10.39 -16.86
C GLY A 597 24.22 10.99 -16.59
N TRP A 598 23.76 11.85 -17.50
CA TRP A 598 22.49 12.59 -17.37
C TRP A 598 21.37 12.06 -18.29
N GLY A 599 21.42 10.79 -18.63
CA GLY A 599 20.41 10.18 -19.49
C GLY A 599 20.47 10.66 -20.94
N LYS A 600 19.31 10.65 -21.61
CA LYS A 600 19.16 11.06 -23.00
C LYS A 600 18.90 12.56 -23.15
N GLU A 601 18.07 13.13 -22.27
CA GLU A 601 17.66 14.53 -22.34
C GLU A 601 17.26 15.05 -20.95
N VAL A 602 17.91 16.10 -20.48
CA VAL A 602 17.49 16.90 -19.31
C VAL A 602 17.51 18.36 -19.77
N ASP A 603 16.32 18.89 -20.18
CA ASP A 603 16.23 20.21 -20.79
C ASP A 603 14.78 20.76 -20.82
N TYR A 604 14.61 22.01 -21.26
CA TYR A 604 13.31 22.68 -21.38
C TYR A 604 12.53 22.78 -20.05
N ASN A 605 13.20 22.83 -18.91
CA ASN A 605 12.57 22.95 -17.60
C ASN A 605 12.51 24.42 -17.14
N LEU A 606 11.52 24.75 -16.32
CA LEU A 606 11.43 26.06 -15.66
C LEU A 606 11.97 25.97 -14.24
N PHE A 607 13.00 26.75 -13.93
CA PHE A 607 13.60 26.89 -12.60
C PHE A 607 13.07 28.14 -11.87
N PRO A 608 13.14 28.21 -10.52
CA PRO A 608 12.66 29.35 -9.77
C PRO A 608 13.53 30.60 -9.95
N ASP A 609 14.84 30.41 -10.14
CA ASP A 609 15.83 31.49 -10.20
C ASP A 609 17.05 31.14 -11.08
N ALA A 610 17.84 32.19 -11.40
CA ALA A 610 19.02 32.06 -12.25
C ALA A 610 20.13 31.19 -11.64
N ALA A 611 20.24 31.13 -10.30
CA ALA A 611 21.30 30.35 -9.65
C ALA A 611 20.99 28.83 -9.78
N SER A 612 19.74 28.44 -9.61
CA SER A 612 19.29 27.06 -9.79
C SER A 612 19.52 26.58 -11.22
N LEU A 613 19.19 27.41 -12.23
CA LEU A 613 19.45 27.08 -13.63
C LEU A 613 20.96 27.01 -13.93
N ALA A 614 21.75 27.93 -13.42
CA ALA A 614 23.20 27.92 -13.62
C ALA A 614 23.86 26.64 -13.08
N LEU A 615 23.43 26.15 -11.91
CA LEU A 615 23.89 24.87 -11.35
C LEU A 615 23.55 23.69 -12.23
N ALA A 616 22.38 23.68 -12.86
CA ALA A 616 22.02 22.63 -13.82
C ALA A 616 22.92 22.71 -15.07
N GLN A 617 23.13 23.89 -15.61
CA GLN A 617 23.98 24.11 -16.78
C GLN A 617 25.46 23.76 -16.56
N GLU A 618 25.99 23.87 -15.33
CA GLU A 618 27.31 23.36 -14.96
C GLU A 618 27.47 21.86 -15.20
N ASN A 619 26.36 21.11 -15.16
CA ASN A 619 26.31 19.68 -15.49
C ASN A 619 26.12 19.39 -17.00
N ASN A 620 26.15 20.40 -17.86
CA ASN A 620 25.83 20.32 -19.28
C ASN A 620 24.38 19.86 -19.57
N THR A 621 23.45 20.13 -18.67
CA THR A 621 22.01 19.94 -18.84
C THR A 621 21.31 21.28 -19.00
N ASP A 622 20.02 21.29 -19.31
CA ASP A 622 19.14 22.47 -19.25
C ASP A 622 19.61 23.67 -20.10
N ALA A 623 20.23 23.38 -21.26
CA ALA A 623 20.76 24.42 -22.16
C ALA A 623 19.66 25.34 -22.72
N ASN A 624 18.44 24.82 -22.92
CA ASN A 624 17.27 25.54 -23.42
C ASN A 624 16.23 25.82 -22.33
N SER A 625 16.54 25.51 -21.07
CA SER A 625 15.67 25.77 -19.92
C SER A 625 15.63 27.25 -19.55
N LEU A 626 14.60 27.69 -18.86
CA LEU A 626 14.41 29.05 -18.41
C LEU A 626 14.34 29.14 -16.88
N PHE A 627 14.46 30.34 -16.36
CA PHE A 627 14.15 30.62 -14.95
C PHE A 627 13.13 31.75 -14.83
N GLY A 628 12.36 31.76 -13.76
CA GLY A 628 11.40 32.83 -13.45
C GLY A 628 10.16 32.32 -12.70
N ASN A 629 9.30 33.26 -12.37
CA ASN A 629 8.01 32.95 -11.74
C ASN A 629 7.13 32.18 -12.72
N PRO A 630 6.62 30.98 -12.36
CA PRO A 630 5.70 30.23 -13.20
C PRO A 630 4.35 30.90 -13.42
N LEU A 631 3.98 31.92 -12.64
CA LEU A 631 2.73 32.68 -12.70
C LEU A 631 1.51 31.76 -12.52
N PHE A 632 1.49 30.99 -11.45
CA PHE A 632 0.33 30.19 -11.07
C PHE A 632 -0.90 31.05 -10.79
N ILE A 633 -2.10 30.59 -11.16
CA ILE A 633 -3.34 31.36 -11.06
C ILE A 633 -3.79 31.54 -9.61
N SER A 634 -3.93 30.46 -8.83
CA SER A 634 -4.36 30.48 -7.42
C SER A 634 -3.73 29.35 -6.64
N PRO A 635 -2.40 29.34 -6.49
CA PRO A 635 -1.69 28.20 -5.86
C PRO A 635 -2.12 27.98 -4.39
N GLU A 636 -2.54 29.01 -3.68
CA GLU A 636 -3.03 28.96 -2.31
C GLU A 636 -4.33 28.13 -2.17
N THR A 637 -5.09 27.97 -3.25
CA THR A 637 -6.29 27.12 -3.31
C THR A 637 -6.05 25.79 -3.99
N GLY A 638 -4.80 25.52 -4.43
CA GLY A 638 -4.41 24.31 -5.13
C GLY A 638 -4.54 24.39 -6.66
N ASP A 639 -4.84 25.54 -7.23
CA ASP A 639 -4.82 25.78 -8.68
C ASP A 639 -3.44 26.25 -9.14
N PHE A 640 -2.62 25.29 -9.57
CA PHE A 640 -1.30 25.51 -10.13
C PHE A 640 -1.30 25.65 -11.66
N THR A 641 -2.44 25.94 -12.28
CA THR A 641 -2.53 26.34 -13.69
C THR A 641 -1.68 27.59 -13.90
N VAL A 642 -0.86 27.63 -14.94
CA VAL A 642 -0.05 28.81 -15.26
C VAL A 642 -0.78 29.77 -16.18
N ALA A 643 -0.57 31.08 -15.96
CA ALA A 643 -1.14 32.14 -16.79
C ALA A 643 -0.58 32.12 -18.22
N GLU A 644 -1.30 32.71 -19.20
CA GLU A 644 -0.95 32.73 -20.63
C GLU A 644 0.44 33.29 -20.93
N ASN A 645 0.94 34.21 -20.13
CA ASN A 645 2.28 34.80 -20.25
C ASN A 645 3.36 34.09 -19.45
N SER A 646 3.09 32.93 -18.88
CA SER A 646 4.09 32.14 -18.15
C SER A 646 5.27 31.73 -19.01
N PRO A 647 6.51 31.83 -18.50
CA PRO A 647 7.69 31.32 -19.19
C PRO A 647 7.66 29.81 -19.40
N ALA A 648 6.91 29.06 -18.58
CA ALA A 648 6.76 27.62 -18.75
C ALA A 648 6.14 27.24 -20.11
N LEU A 649 5.19 28.04 -20.60
CA LEU A 649 4.52 27.79 -21.90
C LEU A 649 5.48 27.94 -23.08
N GLN A 650 6.50 28.80 -22.98
CA GLN A 650 7.55 28.97 -24.01
C GLN A 650 8.42 27.71 -24.13
N LEU A 651 8.55 26.95 -23.04
CA LEU A 651 9.29 25.67 -23.00
C LEU A 651 8.47 24.48 -23.50
N GLY A 652 7.18 24.72 -23.84
CA GLY A 652 6.25 23.70 -24.29
C GLY A 652 5.55 22.95 -23.15
N PHE A 653 5.56 23.47 -21.92
CA PHE A 653 4.69 23.05 -20.84
C PHE A 653 3.23 23.28 -21.24
N LYS A 654 2.32 22.42 -20.79
CA LYS A 654 0.89 22.51 -21.04
C LYS A 654 0.11 22.41 -19.74
N ASN A 655 -0.82 23.31 -19.52
CA ASN A 655 -1.75 23.20 -18.40
C ASN A 655 -2.55 21.89 -18.46
N PHE A 656 -2.84 21.33 -17.31
CA PHE A 656 -3.65 20.13 -17.14
C PHE A 656 -4.68 20.35 -16.02
N PRO A 657 -5.80 19.57 -15.96
CA PRO A 657 -6.84 19.76 -14.96
C PRO A 657 -6.33 19.66 -13.52
N MET A 658 -6.74 20.59 -12.65
CA MET A 658 -6.36 20.65 -11.23
C MET A 658 -7.53 20.30 -10.28
N ASP A 659 -8.70 19.93 -10.80
CA ASP A 659 -9.95 19.73 -10.07
C ASP A 659 -10.44 18.28 -10.04
N ASN A 660 -9.72 17.36 -10.68
CA ASN A 660 -10.13 15.96 -10.84
C ASN A 660 -9.26 14.96 -10.03
N PHE A 661 -8.61 15.42 -8.98
CA PHE A 661 -7.81 14.55 -8.10
C PHE A 661 -8.70 13.85 -7.07
N GLY A 662 -8.40 12.58 -6.77
CA GLY A 662 -9.05 11.80 -5.73
C GLY A 662 -10.47 11.36 -6.08
N VAL A 663 -11.20 10.91 -5.06
CA VAL A 663 -12.56 10.36 -5.21
C VAL A 663 -13.51 11.37 -5.82
N GLN A 664 -14.32 10.91 -6.75
CA GLN A 664 -15.35 11.69 -7.43
C GLN A 664 -16.77 11.26 -7.03
N LYS A 665 -16.94 10.07 -6.44
CA LYS A 665 -18.23 9.62 -5.87
C LYS A 665 -18.65 10.59 -4.77
N ALA A 666 -19.84 11.18 -4.88
CA ALA A 666 -20.27 12.33 -4.08
C ALA A 666 -20.21 12.07 -2.56
N GLU A 667 -20.66 10.90 -2.12
CA GLU A 667 -20.71 10.52 -0.71
C GLU A 667 -19.28 10.41 -0.12
N LEU A 668 -18.36 9.77 -0.84
CA LEU A 668 -16.97 9.63 -0.40
C LEU A 668 -16.20 10.95 -0.50
N LYS A 669 -16.49 11.75 -1.55
CA LYS A 669 -15.86 13.07 -1.72
C LYS A 669 -16.25 14.03 -0.60
N ALA A 670 -17.45 13.92 -0.06
CA ALA A 670 -17.94 14.76 1.03
C ALA A 670 -17.19 14.53 2.36
N ILE A 671 -16.65 13.32 2.58
CA ILE A 671 -15.93 12.97 3.82
C ILE A 671 -14.42 12.86 3.61
N ALA A 672 -13.93 12.83 2.36
CA ALA A 672 -12.51 12.78 2.05
C ALA A 672 -11.79 14.05 2.51
N LYS A 673 -10.66 13.89 3.20
CA LYS A 673 -9.75 15.01 3.47
C LYS A 673 -9.11 15.51 2.18
N GLN A 674 -8.66 16.75 2.20
CA GLN A 674 -7.82 17.35 1.17
C GLN A 674 -6.42 17.57 1.74
N PRO A 675 -5.34 17.47 0.93
CA PRO A 675 -4.01 17.82 1.39
C PRO A 675 -3.93 19.31 1.70
N ASN A 676 -3.20 19.63 2.75
CA ASN A 676 -2.83 21.04 2.96
C ASN A 676 -1.98 21.51 1.76
N ILE A 677 -2.34 22.62 1.16
CA ILE A 677 -1.53 23.21 0.10
C ILE A 677 -0.34 23.93 0.77
N PRO A 678 0.92 23.59 0.44
CA PRO A 678 2.06 24.22 1.06
C PRO A 678 2.22 25.66 0.57
N GLU A 679 2.70 26.53 1.45
CA GLU A 679 3.15 27.87 1.01
C GLU A 679 4.28 27.73 0.00
N LEU A 680 4.28 28.57 -1.02
CA LEU A 680 5.37 28.64 -1.99
C LEU A 680 6.61 29.24 -1.32
N ASN A 681 7.51 28.40 -0.84
CA ASN A 681 8.77 28.81 -0.25
C ASN A 681 9.83 28.97 -1.35
N ALA A 682 10.31 30.18 -1.54
CA ALA A 682 11.40 30.47 -2.49
C ALA A 682 12.75 29.85 -2.10
N SER A 683 12.84 29.13 -1.01
CA SER A 683 14.08 28.54 -0.51
C SER A 683 13.85 27.22 0.21
N TYR A 684 13.77 26.12 -0.53
CA TYR A 684 14.10 24.80 0.01
C TYR A 684 15.63 24.76 0.19
N SER A 685 16.11 25.16 1.37
CA SER A 685 17.52 24.99 1.72
C SER A 685 17.69 23.64 2.42
N GLN A 686 18.02 22.58 1.69
CA GLN A 686 18.83 21.55 2.34
C GLN A 686 20.08 22.24 2.86
N LYS A 687 20.34 22.16 4.17
CA LYS A 687 21.60 22.64 4.74
C LYS A 687 22.70 21.80 4.11
N GLU A 688 23.34 22.35 3.07
CA GLU A 688 24.54 21.74 2.54
C GLU A 688 25.61 21.79 3.62
N SER A 689 26.01 20.62 4.08
CA SER A 689 27.14 20.54 4.99
C SER A 689 28.42 20.95 4.27
N LYS A 690 29.11 21.89 4.89
CA LYS A 690 30.48 22.26 4.50
C LYS A 690 31.55 21.39 5.14
N ASN A 691 31.16 20.31 5.84
CA ASN A 691 32.06 19.45 6.61
C ASN A 691 32.72 18.38 5.74
N MET A 692 33.42 18.79 4.69
CA MET A 692 34.28 17.88 3.93
C MET A 692 35.64 17.77 4.60
N LYS A 693 36.17 16.54 4.73
CA LYS A 693 37.51 16.26 5.25
C LYS A 693 38.36 15.53 4.22
N ASN A 694 39.59 15.95 4.07
CA ASN A 694 40.59 15.23 3.28
C ASN A 694 41.29 14.18 4.17
N TRP A 695 41.27 12.92 3.75
CA TRP A 695 41.89 11.81 4.47
C TRP A 695 42.47 10.78 3.51
N LEU A 696 43.72 10.38 3.73
CA LEU A 696 44.45 9.36 2.95
C LEU A 696 44.39 9.54 1.41
N GLY A 697 44.23 10.77 0.95
CA GLY A 697 44.15 11.13 -0.47
C GLY A 697 42.77 11.08 -1.07
N GLY A 698 41.72 11.03 -0.25
CA GLY A 698 40.33 11.19 -0.65
C GLY A 698 39.64 12.36 0.06
N THR A 699 38.53 12.81 -0.47
CA THR A 699 37.63 13.78 0.15
C THR A 699 36.40 13.03 0.69
N LEU A 700 36.11 13.22 1.96
CA LEU A 700 35.07 12.49 2.69
C LEU A 700 34.04 13.46 3.28
N LYS A 701 32.80 13.01 3.39
CA LYS A 701 31.67 13.72 3.98
C LYS A 701 30.81 12.74 4.79
N ASN A 702 30.27 13.16 5.93
CA ASN A 702 29.27 12.35 6.63
C ASN A 702 27.99 12.24 5.82
N VAL A 703 27.24 11.15 5.97
CA VAL A 703 25.85 11.03 5.50
C VAL A 703 24.99 11.94 6.36
N GLU A 704 24.30 12.91 5.78
CA GLU A 704 23.58 13.96 6.52
C GLU A 704 22.14 14.13 6.07
N THR A 705 21.76 13.56 4.93
CA THR A 705 20.43 13.70 4.36
C THR A 705 19.80 12.34 4.03
N LEU A 706 18.46 12.29 4.04
CA LEU A 706 17.72 11.09 3.61
C LEU A 706 18.11 10.69 2.18
N ALA A 707 18.32 11.66 1.29
CA ALA A 707 18.72 11.43 -0.08
C ALA A 707 20.11 10.75 -0.17
N GLU A 708 21.07 11.17 0.65
CA GLU A 708 22.38 10.53 0.72
C GLU A 708 22.33 9.15 1.33
N GLN A 709 21.53 8.96 2.38
CA GLN A 709 21.26 7.65 2.99
C GLN A 709 20.67 6.69 1.95
N SER A 710 19.62 7.12 1.27
CA SER A 710 18.93 6.35 0.21
C SER A 710 19.87 6.01 -0.93
N ALA A 711 20.56 6.99 -1.52
CA ALA A 711 21.51 6.78 -2.62
C ALA A 711 22.67 5.84 -2.25
N SER A 712 22.97 5.73 -0.95
CA SER A 712 24.02 4.86 -0.42
C SER A 712 23.51 3.48 0.00
N GLY A 713 22.20 3.29 0.12
CA GLY A 713 21.57 2.03 0.58
C GLY A 713 21.84 1.71 2.04
N LEU A 714 21.96 2.74 2.89
CA LEU A 714 22.29 2.58 4.31
C LEU A 714 21.02 2.45 5.17
N HIS A 715 21.12 1.67 6.25
CA HIS A 715 20.06 1.51 7.25
C HIS A 715 19.94 2.71 8.21
N SER A 716 20.94 3.59 8.24
CA SER A 716 20.97 4.78 9.08
C SER A 716 21.87 5.84 8.44
N MET A 717 21.89 7.04 9.00
CA MET A 717 22.82 8.10 8.60
C MET A 717 24.24 7.90 9.14
N ASP A 718 24.50 6.77 9.84
CA ASP A 718 25.83 6.45 10.36
C ASP A 718 26.73 5.98 9.20
N GLY A 719 27.48 6.88 8.62
CA GLY A 719 28.38 6.58 7.53
C GLY A 719 29.14 7.79 7.01
N VAL A 720 30.24 7.53 6.32
CA VAL A 720 31.09 8.52 5.69
C VAL A 720 31.20 8.23 4.21
N ILE A 721 30.66 9.12 3.37
CA ILE A 721 30.71 9.00 1.90
C ILE A 721 32.10 9.44 1.42
N VAL A 722 32.69 8.64 0.55
CA VAL A 722 33.94 8.96 -0.16
C VAL A 722 33.56 9.70 -1.46
N LEU A 723 33.76 11.00 -1.49
CA LEU A 723 33.34 11.84 -2.62
C LEU A 723 34.34 11.82 -3.78
N ASN A 724 35.64 11.72 -3.46
CA ASN A 724 36.70 11.72 -4.45
C ASN A 724 37.90 10.96 -3.92
N VAL A 725 38.52 10.11 -4.76
CA VAL A 725 39.73 9.34 -4.46
C VAL A 725 40.79 9.68 -5.51
N LYS A 726 41.92 10.26 -5.06
CA LYS A 726 43.04 10.55 -5.95
C LYS A 726 43.72 9.29 -6.41
N ASP A 727 44.07 9.23 -7.68
CA ASP A 727 44.87 8.12 -8.24
C ASP A 727 46.13 7.85 -7.42
N LYS A 728 46.46 6.57 -7.22
CA LYS A 728 47.59 6.11 -6.44
C LYS A 728 47.62 6.57 -4.98
N SER A 729 46.54 7.08 -4.45
CA SER A 729 46.39 7.41 -3.03
C SER A 729 46.32 6.14 -2.17
N LYS A 730 46.44 6.29 -0.84
CA LYS A 730 46.29 5.17 0.08
C LYS A 730 44.90 4.56 0.01
N LEU A 731 43.85 5.37 -0.16
CA LEU A 731 42.49 4.89 -0.37
C LEU A 731 42.34 4.10 -1.66
N ALA A 732 42.87 4.61 -2.80
CA ALA A 732 42.86 3.89 -4.07
C ALA A 732 43.59 2.55 -4.00
N MET A 733 44.76 2.53 -3.32
CA MET A 733 45.55 1.29 -3.11
C MET A 733 44.85 0.26 -2.21
N SER A 734 43.91 0.73 -1.35
CA SER A 734 43.05 -0.13 -0.52
C SER A 734 41.79 -0.61 -1.23
N GLY A 735 41.61 -0.26 -2.51
CA GLY A 735 40.44 -0.64 -3.30
C GLY A 735 39.19 0.24 -3.06
N ILE A 736 39.34 1.32 -2.30
CA ILE A 736 38.24 2.29 -2.05
C ILE A 736 38.14 3.25 -3.25
N THR A 737 36.93 3.45 -3.72
CA THR A 737 36.60 4.27 -4.90
C THR A 737 35.60 5.37 -4.55
N ASP A 738 35.44 6.31 -5.47
CA ASP A 738 34.41 7.36 -5.36
C ASP A 738 33.02 6.74 -5.18
N GLY A 739 32.25 7.28 -4.22
CA GLY A 739 30.93 6.81 -3.89
C GLY A 739 30.86 5.63 -2.90
N ASP A 740 31.98 5.07 -2.49
CA ASP A 740 31.98 4.10 -1.40
C ASP A 740 31.59 4.78 -0.08
N VAL A 741 30.98 3.99 0.83
CA VAL A 741 30.63 4.49 2.16
C VAL A 741 31.32 3.67 3.22
N VAL A 742 32.04 4.34 4.08
CA VAL A 742 32.68 3.74 5.24
C VAL A 742 31.69 3.76 6.41
N VAL A 743 31.28 2.58 6.88
CA VAL A 743 30.32 2.42 7.99
C VAL A 743 30.99 1.94 9.29
N GLY A 744 32.28 1.61 9.25
CA GLY A 744 33.05 1.21 10.40
C GLY A 744 34.51 0.90 10.02
N VAL A 745 35.42 0.91 10.99
CA VAL A 745 36.82 0.56 10.83
C VAL A 745 37.15 -0.55 11.84
N GLU A 746 37.72 -1.65 11.37
CA GLU A 746 38.12 -2.82 12.20
C GLU A 746 36.94 -3.39 13.04
N GLY A 747 35.68 -3.25 12.55
CA GLY A 747 34.47 -3.71 13.24
C GLY A 747 33.91 -2.72 14.27
N GLU A 748 34.58 -1.59 14.50
CA GLU A 748 34.04 -0.46 15.26
C GLU A 748 33.31 0.53 14.31
N LYS A 749 32.20 1.08 14.81
CA LYS A 749 31.36 2.06 14.05
C LYS A 749 32.00 3.45 14.04
#